data_458334eb16160c97f1d9191a075ca5ef
#
_entry.id   458334eb16160c97f1d9191a075ca5ef
#
_cell.length_a   1.000
_cell.length_b   1.000
_cell.length_c   1.000
_cell.angle_alpha   90.00
_cell.angle_beta   90.00
_cell.angle_gamma   90.00
#
_symmetry.space_group_name_H-M   'P 1'
#
loop_
_entity.id
_entity.type
_entity.pdbx_description
1 polymer ?
#
loop_
_entity_poly.entity_id
_entity_poly.type
_entity_poly.pdbx_seq_one_letter_code
_entity_poly.pdbx_strand_id
1 'polypeptide(L)'
;MTDEITWAKEEVPYNIFKAKYAKDEHETPEEFCSRVASIIPEEDKHLRAWVKQAMATGTFFFGGRTLFLAGRKNELNVAGSNCYVVPIEGDTIEDIYKANEEIARIFSRGGGVGTDISILRPCGARVRNAALTSTGAVSFLDLINTTGEVISQNGRRGAIMVSIDCSHPDVEKLLDIKEAGDKLSSMNVSIKFDDAFMLAVRNDDNYELHFHVDATGEDIKKTIRARDFFDRFCRCQWDWGDPGALFIDRFNDWNLLSGYDDYKVLTTNPCGEVPLAPWGSCNLGSINVAKFVRKDKTFDFAGFGIAVQNAVKALNYAIDYSYDKQPFDMNRKYIDDWRPIGLGIFGYADALILMGLKYGDSGALKFTSELFSTMRHEAIYESAVLARDYGPFGKYNYKLTKSCSMYESLSEECKTYIERHGLRNGQLISIAPTGSISLLAGLYTGGCEPVYKLRYARTTHKLEDAGKSFNIYSRSVQEVLERDGVSLDTPIEEIKRRYPYMIESHEVDAKARVMTQAIMQKFVDSSISSTVNLPESATVDDIKTIYTKAWESGCKGITVFRDGCKRGNILGLTSAKEKPLIMHDSIKPEPRGNIRALSGKTYTIKKDDRKIYVTINWKDDKMFEIFINSEYNREELAGLTRMISLAMRCGISIESIIDQLFRLDPDSLGFSVGEIINEAYSFDDNHTPAVQYVETKQENAEFTCPNCGSHDVQLTGHCWQCNACGSGGCQT
;
A
#
# COMPACT_ATOMS: atom_id res chain seq x y z
N MET A 1 33.33 5.76 24.18
CA MET A 1 33.32 5.42 22.76
C MET A 1 32.29 6.34 22.13
N THR A 2 32.68 7.21 21.21
CA THR A 2 31.73 8.04 20.46
C THR A 2 30.91 7.09 19.61
N ASP A 3 29.60 7.07 19.85
CA ASP A 3 28.66 6.22 19.12
C ASP A 3 28.59 6.70 17.67
N GLU A 4 29.41 6.11 16.82
CA GLU A 4 29.46 6.49 15.42
C GLU A 4 28.16 6.07 14.72
N ILE A 5 27.38 7.02 14.19
CA ILE A 5 26.13 6.75 13.48
C ILE A 5 26.47 6.21 12.09
N THR A 6 26.42 4.90 11.96
CA THR A 6 26.92 4.20 10.75
C THR A 6 26.13 4.52 9.48
N TRP A 7 24.81 4.67 9.59
CA TRP A 7 23.92 4.93 8.44
C TRP A 7 23.91 6.41 7.98
N ALA A 8 24.25 7.34 8.85
CA ALA A 8 24.19 8.77 8.51
C ALA A 8 25.31 9.23 7.55
N LYS A 9 26.29 8.37 7.30
CA LYS A 9 27.36 8.64 6.32
C LYS A 9 26.91 8.49 4.88
N GLU A 10 25.81 7.80 4.66
CA GLU A 10 25.26 7.52 3.33
C GLU A 10 24.17 8.53 2.99
N GLU A 11 24.18 9.03 1.75
CA GLU A 11 23.26 10.07 1.29
C GLU A 11 21.79 9.67 1.41
N VAL A 12 21.43 8.45 0.99
CA VAL A 12 20.03 7.99 0.97
C VAL A 12 19.47 7.83 2.38
N PRO A 13 20.11 7.10 3.33
CA PRO A 13 19.69 7.05 4.71
C PRO A 13 19.57 8.43 5.36
N TYR A 14 20.55 9.30 5.15
CA TYR A 14 20.55 10.67 5.69
C TYR A 14 19.35 11.49 5.17
N ASN A 15 19.09 11.44 3.86
CA ASN A 15 17.94 12.13 3.26
C ASN A 15 16.60 11.59 3.78
N ILE A 16 16.49 10.27 4.01
CA ILE A 16 15.29 9.66 4.62
C ILE A 16 15.11 10.14 6.05
N PHE A 17 16.18 10.20 6.84
CA PHE A 17 16.15 10.77 8.18
C PHE A 17 15.60 12.19 8.15
N LYS A 18 16.22 13.08 7.35
CA LYS A 18 15.80 14.49 7.24
C LYS A 18 14.36 14.66 6.75
N ALA A 19 13.96 13.92 5.73
CA ALA A 19 12.63 14.09 5.13
C ALA A 19 11.48 13.51 5.96
N LYS A 20 11.76 12.49 6.81
CA LYS A 20 10.67 11.73 7.45
C LYS A 20 10.68 11.74 8.97
N TYR A 21 11.83 11.87 9.60
CA TYR A 21 11.98 11.60 11.03
C TYR A 21 12.61 12.73 11.82
N ALA A 22 13.40 13.58 11.21
CA ALA A 22 14.00 14.72 11.88
C ALA A 22 12.92 15.63 12.48
N LYS A 23 13.17 16.12 13.69
CA LYS A 23 12.31 17.07 14.39
C LYS A 23 12.22 18.39 13.61
N ASP A 24 13.36 18.84 13.13
CA ASP A 24 13.54 20.06 12.33
C ASP A 24 14.78 19.91 11.42
N GLU A 25 15.09 20.95 10.65
CA GLU A 25 16.23 20.96 9.72
C GLU A 25 17.60 20.90 10.40
N HIS A 26 17.67 21.24 11.70
CA HIS A 26 18.91 21.30 12.47
C HIS A 26 19.20 20.01 13.26
N GLU A 27 18.20 19.16 13.49
CA GLU A 27 18.39 17.93 14.26
C GLU A 27 19.48 17.05 13.64
N THR A 28 20.47 16.70 14.44
CA THR A 28 21.54 15.76 14.05
C THR A 28 21.09 14.29 14.24
N PRO A 29 21.72 13.32 13.56
CA PRO A 29 21.45 11.89 13.77
C PRO A 29 21.67 11.44 15.21
N GLU A 30 22.64 12.02 15.93
CA GLU A 30 22.91 11.73 17.35
C GLU A 30 21.79 12.22 18.27
N GLU A 31 21.30 13.43 18.02
CA GLU A 31 20.15 14.00 18.73
C GLU A 31 18.89 13.20 18.49
N PHE A 32 18.66 12.79 17.22
CA PHE A 32 17.55 11.90 16.85
C PHE A 32 17.60 10.58 17.64
N CYS A 33 18.72 9.86 17.63
CA CYS A 33 18.86 8.61 18.39
C CYS A 33 18.64 8.84 19.90
N SER A 34 19.14 9.95 20.44
CA SER A 34 18.99 10.31 21.86
C SER A 34 17.54 10.66 22.20
N ARG A 35 16.86 11.41 21.31
CA ARG A 35 15.46 11.79 21.43
C ARG A 35 14.55 10.55 21.40
N VAL A 36 14.78 9.63 20.48
CA VAL A 36 13.97 8.40 20.40
C VAL A 36 14.25 7.51 21.61
N ALA A 37 15.50 7.36 22.05
CA ALA A 37 15.82 6.58 23.24
C ALA A 37 15.20 7.15 24.52
N SER A 38 14.79 8.43 24.54
CA SER A 38 14.11 9.05 25.70
C SER A 38 12.70 8.52 25.96
N ILE A 39 12.13 7.70 25.06
CA ILE A 39 10.91 6.93 25.31
C ILE A 39 11.11 5.97 26.50
N ILE A 40 12.33 5.46 26.64
CA ILE A 40 12.72 4.57 27.76
C ILE A 40 12.96 5.44 28.97
N PRO A 41 12.33 5.15 30.12
CA PRO A 41 12.51 5.89 31.35
C PRO A 41 13.97 5.94 31.81
N GLU A 42 14.32 6.97 32.58
CA GLU A 42 15.71 7.14 33.11
C GLU A 42 16.12 6.05 34.07
N GLU A 43 15.18 5.43 34.74
CA GLU A 43 15.39 4.32 35.67
C GLU A 43 15.96 3.09 34.94
N ASP A 44 15.59 2.88 33.67
CA ASP A 44 16.12 1.78 32.85
C ASP A 44 17.26 2.24 31.94
N LYS A 45 18.34 2.69 32.58
CA LYS A 45 19.52 3.24 31.87
C LYS A 45 20.15 2.26 30.88
N HIS A 46 20.11 0.97 31.19
CA HIS A 46 20.72 -0.06 30.35
C HIS A 46 19.92 -0.22 29.03
N LEU A 47 18.61 -0.33 29.09
CA LEU A 47 17.77 -0.42 27.93
C LEU A 47 17.81 0.89 27.10
N ARG A 48 17.78 2.05 27.77
CA ARG A 48 17.88 3.35 27.10
C ARG A 48 19.20 3.48 26.32
N ALA A 49 20.32 3.07 26.92
CA ALA A 49 21.62 3.04 26.24
C ALA A 49 21.61 2.06 25.06
N TRP A 50 21.04 0.85 25.26
CA TRP A 50 20.92 -0.14 24.20
C TRP A 50 20.10 0.38 23.02
N VAL A 51 18.92 0.99 23.24
CA VAL A 51 18.07 1.57 22.18
C VAL A 51 18.85 2.62 21.41
N LYS A 52 19.53 3.55 22.10
CA LYS A 52 20.35 4.58 21.44
C LYS A 52 21.43 3.96 20.55
N GLN A 53 22.18 2.99 21.08
CA GLN A 53 23.25 2.29 20.38
C GLN A 53 22.71 1.48 19.19
N ALA A 54 21.62 0.72 19.38
CA ALA A 54 21.01 -0.10 18.36
C ALA A 54 20.48 0.74 17.19
N MET A 55 19.93 1.91 17.46
CA MET A 55 19.54 2.87 16.43
C MET A 55 20.78 3.46 15.71
N ALA A 56 21.81 3.84 16.45
CA ALA A 56 23.04 4.40 15.88
C ALA A 56 23.73 3.43 14.90
N THR A 57 23.71 2.14 15.22
CA THR A 57 24.30 1.08 14.39
C THR A 57 23.36 0.53 13.31
N GLY A 58 22.08 0.94 13.30
CA GLY A 58 21.06 0.38 12.40
C GLY A 58 20.68 -1.06 12.75
N THR A 59 20.80 -1.45 14.01
CA THR A 59 20.45 -2.80 14.49
C THR A 59 18.97 -2.93 14.84
N PHE A 60 18.36 -1.88 15.42
CA PHE A 60 16.93 -1.85 15.77
C PHE A 60 16.35 -0.47 15.51
N PHE A 61 15.12 -0.45 14.98
CA PHE A 61 14.31 0.76 14.89
C PHE A 61 12.87 0.47 15.33
N PHE A 62 12.28 1.42 16.05
CA PHE A 62 10.83 1.47 16.20
C PHE A 62 10.14 1.73 14.87
N GLY A 63 8.87 1.40 14.77
CA GLY A 63 8.02 1.79 13.64
C GLY A 63 7.96 3.30 13.44
N GLY A 64 7.73 3.73 12.22
CA GLY A 64 7.85 5.12 11.81
C GLY A 64 7.04 6.12 12.66
N ARG A 65 5.90 5.73 13.22
CA ARG A 65 5.10 6.61 14.08
C ARG A 65 5.76 6.87 15.42
N THR A 66 6.30 5.84 16.04
CA THR A 66 7.06 5.97 17.30
C THR A 66 8.30 6.84 17.10
N LEU A 67 9.06 6.63 15.99
CA LEU A 67 10.20 7.48 15.63
C LEU A 67 9.82 8.96 15.48
N PHE A 68 8.65 9.21 14.87
CA PHE A 68 8.17 10.57 14.61
C PHE A 68 7.63 11.25 15.89
N LEU A 69 6.93 10.51 16.75
CA LEU A 69 6.30 11.03 17.97
C LEU A 69 7.29 11.26 19.12
N ALA A 70 8.36 10.45 19.21
CA ALA A 70 9.33 10.50 20.28
C ALA A 70 9.88 11.93 20.52
N GLY A 71 9.86 12.39 21.76
CA GLY A 71 10.28 13.73 22.17
C GLY A 71 9.38 14.87 21.70
N ARG A 72 8.29 14.57 20.95
CA ARG A 72 7.37 15.57 20.37
C ARG A 72 5.93 15.39 20.86
N LYS A 73 5.74 14.55 21.86
CA LYS A 73 4.41 14.16 22.37
C LYS A 73 3.53 15.37 22.74
N ASN A 74 4.10 16.41 23.30
CA ASN A 74 3.36 17.61 23.71
C ASN A 74 3.16 18.64 22.60
N GLU A 75 3.90 18.51 21.50
CA GLU A 75 3.86 19.46 20.36
C GLU A 75 2.86 18.99 19.28
N LEU A 76 2.65 17.67 19.15
CA LEU A 76 1.93 17.08 18.04
C LEU A 76 0.75 16.23 18.49
N ASN A 77 -0.34 16.34 17.74
CA ASN A 77 -1.50 15.45 17.88
C ASN A 77 -1.42 14.32 16.84
N VAL A 78 -0.46 13.44 17.02
CA VAL A 78 -0.15 12.29 16.13
C VAL A 78 -0.50 11.00 16.84
N ALA A 79 -1.02 10.03 16.09
CA ALA A 79 -1.30 8.69 16.61
C ALA A 79 -0.02 8.01 17.11
N GLY A 80 -0.12 7.34 18.25
CA GLY A 80 1.01 6.65 18.87
C GLY A 80 1.33 5.31 18.22
N SER A 81 0.33 4.66 17.63
CA SER A 81 0.47 3.36 16.98
C SER A 81 0.55 3.51 15.45
N ASN A 82 1.14 2.53 14.79
CA ASN A 82 1.28 2.49 13.34
C ASN A 82 -0.01 2.03 12.64
N CYS A 83 -0.67 1.03 13.23
CA CYS A 83 -1.75 0.26 12.63
C CYS A 83 -2.97 0.27 13.54
N TYR A 84 -4.15 0.38 12.92
CA TYR A 84 -5.45 0.41 13.58
C TYR A 84 -6.44 -0.44 12.81
N VAL A 85 -7.43 -1.00 13.52
CA VAL A 85 -8.64 -1.58 12.92
C VAL A 85 -9.85 -0.83 13.44
N VAL A 86 -10.66 -0.28 12.54
CA VAL A 86 -11.92 0.41 12.83
C VAL A 86 -13.07 -0.49 12.37
N PRO A 87 -13.91 -0.97 13.27
CA PRO A 87 -15.11 -1.71 12.88
C PRO A 87 -16.18 -0.77 12.33
N ILE A 88 -17.01 -1.28 11.42
CA ILE A 88 -18.34 -0.73 11.20
C ILE A 88 -19.25 -1.42 12.22
N GLU A 89 -19.84 -0.68 13.16
CA GLU A 89 -20.51 -1.29 14.33
C GLU A 89 -21.90 -1.82 14.00
N GLY A 90 -22.50 -1.39 12.88
CA GLY A 90 -23.83 -1.82 12.44
C GLY A 90 -24.05 -1.55 10.95
N ASP A 91 -25.24 -1.97 10.47
CA ASP A 91 -25.64 -1.88 9.07
C ASP A 91 -26.61 -0.71 8.82
N THR A 92 -26.34 0.44 9.47
CA THR A 92 -27.08 1.69 9.26
C THR A 92 -26.20 2.74 8.58
N ILE A 93 -26.83 3.73 7.95
CA ILE A 93 -26.10 4.86 7.35
C ILE A 93 -25.27 5.59 8.40
N GLU A 94 -25.84 5.74 9.60
CA GLU A 94 -25.17 6.38 10.73
C GLU A 94 -23.89 5.63 11.12
N ASP A 95 -23.93 4.30 11.20
CA ASP A 95 -22.77 3.46 11.54
C ASP A 95 -21.70 3.53 10.45
N ILE A 96 -22.09 3.50 9.18
CA ILE A 96 -21.18 3.60 8.04
C ILE A 96 -20.44 4.94 8.04
N TYR A 97 -21.19 6.06 8.20
CA TYR A 97 -20.59 7.39 8.19
C TYR A 97 -19.77 7.67 9.46
N LYS A 98 -20.18 7.11 10.61
CA LYS A 98 -19.39 7.15 11.84
C LYS A 98 -18.04 6.46 11.67
N ALA A 99 -18.03 5.24 11.15
CA ALA A 99 -16.79 4.52 10.86
C ALA A 99 -15.90 5.31 9.88
N ASN A 100 -16.47 5.94 8.86
CA ASN A 100 -15.72 6.77 7.93
C ASN A 100 -15.12 8.03 8.59
N GLU A 101 -15.83 8.69 9.53
CA GLU A 101 -15.28 9.78 10.35
C GLU A 101 -14.11 9.29 11.20
N GLU A 102 -14.23 8.13 11.82
CA GLU A 102 -13.20 7.52 12.65
C GLU A 102 -11.95 7.16 11.85
N ILE A 103 -12.12 6.62 10.65
CA ILE A 103 -11.04 6.39 9.67
C ILE A 103 -10.34 7.71 9.33
N ALA A 104 -11.10 8.76 8.98
CA ALA A 104 -10.57 10.09 8.67
C ALA A 104 -9.75 10.67 9.84
N ARG A 105 -10.22 10.48 11.07
CA ARG A 105 -9.52 10.93 12.29
C ARG A 105 -8.21 10.20 12.52
N ILE A 106 -8.14 8.89 12.27
CA ILE A 106 -6.89 8.13 12.34
C ILE A 106 -5.93 8.58 11.24
N PHE A 107 -6.41 8.78 10.00
CA PHE A 107 -5.58 9.28 8.90
C PHE A 107 -4.98 10.65 9.21
N SER A 108 -5.79 11.59 9.73
CA SER A 108 -5.30 12.93 10.11
C SER A 108 -4.18 12.88 11.17
N ARG A 109 -4.15 11.81 11.99
CA ARG A 109 -3.12 11.56 12.99
C ARG A 109 -1.98 10.67 12.50
N GLY A 110 -2.05 10.22 11.25
CA GLY A 110 -0.98 9.50 10.57
C GLY A 110 -0.97 7.98 10.77
N GLY A 111 -2.04 7.36 11.28
CA GLY A 111 -2.20 5.91 11.36
C GLY A 111 -2.63 5.29 10.03
N GLY A 112 -2.28 4.01 9.81
CA GLY A 112 -2.88 3.16 8.78
C GLY A 112 -4.08 2.42 9.34
N VAL A 113 -5.12 2.21 8.53
CA VAL A 113 -6.41 1.63 8.99
C VAL A 113 -6.76 0.38 8.20
N GLY A 114 -7.29 -0.61 8.92
CA GLY A 114 -8.08 -1.70 8.35
C GLY A 114 -9.55 -1.58 8.73
N THR A 115 -10.45 -1.90 7.83
CA THR A 115 -11.89 -2.01 8.11
C THR A 115 -12.51 -3.17 7.35
N ASP A 116 -13.67 -3.62 7.78
CA ASP A 116 -14.36 -4.76 7.18
C ASP A 116 -15.80 -4.39 6.84
N ILE A 117 -16.21 -4.68 5.61
CA ILE A 117 -17.55 -4.36 5.12
C ILE A 117 -18.51 -5.53 5.11
N SER A 118 -18.12 -6.69 5.65
CA SER A 118 -18.94 -7.91 5.65
C SER A 118 -20.21 -7.80 6.48
N ILE A 119 -20.28 -6.84 7.41
CA ILE A 119 -21.48 -6.59 8.23
C ILE A 119 -22.56 -5.85 7.44
N LEU A 120 -22.23 -5.20 6.33
CA LEU A 120 -23.17 -4.40 5.55
C LEU A 120 -24.04 -5.29 4.69
N ARG A 121 -25.35 -5.04 4.66
CA ARG A 121 -26.29 -5.82 3.82
C ARG A 121 -25.95 -5.74 2.34
N PRO A 122 -26.18 -6.83 1.59
CA PRO A 122 -25.88 -6.89 0.17
C PRO A 122 -26.86 -6.02 -0.66
N CYS A 123 -26.45 -5.77 -1.90
CA CYS A 123 -27.25 -5.07 -2.88
C CYS A 123 -28.59 -5.78 -3.13
N GLY A 124 -29.67 -4.97 -3.18
CA GLY A 124 -31.03 -5.45 -3.35
C GLY A 124 -31.72 -5.88 -2.05
N ALA A 125 -30.98 -6.01 -0.92
CA ALA A 125 -31.56 -6.27 0.39
C ALA A 125 -32.54 -5.15 0.79
N ARG A 126 -33.64 -5.50 1.47
CA ARG A 126 -34.68 -4.54 1.85
C ARG A 126 -34.16 -3.52 2.86
N VAL A 127 -34.55 -2.25 2.65
CA VAL A 127 -34.38 -1.17 3.61
C VAL A 127 -35.72 -0.50 3.90
N ARG A 128 -35.85 0.11 5.10
CA ARG A 128 -37.11 0.77 5.55
C ARG A 128 -37.06 2.28 5.35
N ASN A 129 -36.36 2.76 4.34
CA ASN A 129 -36.28 4.17 3.96
C ASN A 129 -36.76 4.38 2.52
N ALA A 130 -36.62 5.62 1.99
CA ALA A 130 -37.08 5.99 0.65
C ALA A 130 -36.47 5.19 -0.49
N ALA A 131 -35.30 4.57 -0.29
CA ALA A 131 -34.62 3.76 -1.31
C ALA A 131 -35.25 2.38 -1.50
N LEU A 132 -35.99 1.85 -0.50
CA LEU A 132 -36.63 0.53 -0.45
C LEU A 132 -35.64 -0.66 -0.52
N THR A 133 -34.53 -0.52 -1.24
CA THR A 133 -33.47 -1.55 -1.36
C THR A 133 -32.10 -0.93 -1.17
N SER A 134 -31.17 -1.74 -0.69
CA SER A 134 -29.76 -1.36 -0.48
C SER A 134 -28.98 -1.34 -1.80
N THR A 135 -28.05 -0.39 -1.93
CA THR A 135 -27.05 -0.38 -3.01
C THR A 135 -25.95 -1.42 -2.81
N GLY A 136 -25.85 -1.99 -1.59
CA GLY A 136 -24.90 -3.03 -1.22
C GLY A 136 -23.63 -2.55 -0.54
N ALA A 137 -22.93 -3.51 0.09
CA ALA A 137 -21.71 -3.26 0.86
C ALA A 137 -20.61 -2.60 0.02
N VAL A 138 -20.43 -3.07 -1.21
CA VAL A 138 -19.35 -2.65 -2.12
C VAL A 138 -19.52 -1.20 -2.60
N SER A 139 -20.76 -0.67 -2.64
CA SER A 139 -21.01 0.72 -3.05
C SER A 139 -20.41 1.76 -2.08
N PHE A 140 -20.21 1.41 -0.80
CA PHE A 140 -19.61 2.29 0.19
C PHE A 140 -18.09 2.37 0.12
N LEU A 141 -17.45 1.56 -0.73
CA LEU A 141 -16.00 1.66 -0.96
C LEU A 141 -15.61 3.02 -1.54
N ASP A 142 -16.45 3.64 -2.37
CA ASP A 142 -16.17 4.96 -2.95
C ASP A 142 -16.06 6.05 -1.86
N LEU A 143 -16.90 5.98 -0.81
CA LEU A 143 -16.84 6.88 0.35
C LEU A 143 -15.50 6.74 1.08
N ILE A 144 -15.10 5.50 1.37
CA ILE A 144 -13.86 5.20 2.10
C ILE A 144 -12.65 5.58 1.24
N ASN A 145 -12.68 5.29 -0.07
CA ASN A 145 -11.61 5.64 -1.00
C ASN A 145 -11.40 7.15 -1.08
N THR A 146 -12.49 7.92 -1.23
CA THR A 146 -12.45 9.39 -1.26
C THR A 146 -11.86 9.95 0.04
N THR A 147 -12.22 9.38 1.19
CA THR A 147 -11.65 9.78 2.48
C THR A 147 -10.14 9.58 2.52
N GLY A 148 -9.65 8.43 2.01
CA GLY A 148 -8.21 8.16 1.90
C GLY A 148 -7.46 9.10 0.95
N GLU A 149 -8.13 9.58 -0.10
CA GLU A 149 -7.56 10.55 -1.06
C GLU A 149 -7.49 11.96 -0.51
N VAL A 150 -8.55 12.40 0.16
CA VAL A 150 -8.67 13.78 0.66
C VAL A 150 -7.83 14.01 1.92
N ILE A 151 -7.79 13.03 2.84
CA ILE A 151 -7.03 13.15 4.09
C ILE A 151 -5.59 12.73 3.86
N SER A 152 -4.75 13.68 3.48
CA SER A 152 -3.33 13.44 3.24
C SER A 152 -2.49 13.60 4.51
N GLN A 153 -1.39 12.85 4.60
CA GLN A 153 -0.42 12.87 5.68
C GLN A 153 0.91 13.45 5.15
N ASN A 154 1.04 14.78 5.11
CA ASN A 154 2.24 15.45 4.59
C ASN A 154 2.66 14.92 3.20
N GLY A 155 1.73 15.00 2.23
CA GLY A 155 1.94 14.54 0.85
C GLY A 155 1.80 13.02 0.64
N ARG A 156 1.44 12.24 1.66
CA ARG A 156 1.09 10.81 1.55
C ARG A 156 -0.43 10.64 1.67
N ARG A 157 -0.99 9.78 0.86
CA ARG A 157 -2.39 9.34 0.99
C ARG A 157 -2.58 8.51 2.26
N GLY A 158 -3.76 8.52 2.86
CA GLY A 158 -4.14 7.58 3.91
C GLY A 158 -3.99 6.15 3.40
N ALA A 159 -3.38 5.27 4.20
CA ALA A 159 -3.25 3.86 3.84
C ALA A 159 -4.39 3.07 4.48
N ILE A 160 -5.17 2.37 3.65
CA ILE A 160 -6.32 1.59 4.12
C ILE A 160 -6.33 0.18 3.53
N MET A 161 -6.75 -0.78 4.34
CA MET A 161 -7.20 -2.11 3.95
C MET A 161 -8.71 -2.19 4.14
N VAL A 162 -9.44 -2.60 3.12
CA VAL A 162 -10.85 -2.98 3.24
C VAL A 162 -10.98 -4.45 2.94
N SER A 163 -11.63 -5.20 3.84
CA SER A 163 -11.87 -6.63 3.64
C SER A 163 -13.36 -6.96 3.55
N ILE A 164 -13.66 -8.09 2.90
CA ILE A 164 -14.99 -8.68 2.81
C ILE A 164 -14.87 -10.20 2.93
N ASP A 165 -15.84 -10.84 3.57
CA ASP A 165 -15.92 -12.30 3.65
C ASP A 165 -16.22 -12.91 2.28
N CYS A 166 -15.60 -14.05 1.98
CA CYS A 166 -15.88 -14.81 0.75
C CYS A 166 -17.32 -15.35 0.71
N SER A 167 -17.97 -15.47 1.86
CA SER A 167 -19.38 -15.88 1.98
C SER A 167 -20.38 -14.74 1.75
N HIS A 168 -19.94 -13.50 1.65
CA HIS A 168 -20.82 -12.36 1.48
C HIS A 168 -21.43 -12.31 0.06
N PRO A 169 -22.76 -12.09 -0.12
CA PRO A 169 -23.39 -12.08 -1.45
C PRO A 169 -22.84 -11.03 -2.44
N ASP A 170 -22.29 -9.92 -1.95
CA ASP A 170 -21.68 -8.88 -2.80
C ASP A 170 -20.20 -9.12 -3.14
N VAL A 171 -19.60 -10.25 -2.71
CA VAL A 171 -18.18 -10.53 -2.99
C VAL A 171 -17.87 -10.61 -4.49
N GLU A 172 -18.83 -11.07 -5.31
CA GLU A 172 -18.67 -11.10 -6.78
C GLU A 172 -18.65 -9.69 -7.36
N LYS A 173 -19.45 -8.74 -6.82
CA LYS A 173 -19.45 -7.33 -7.26
C LYS A 173 -18.14 -6.61 -6.97
N LEU A 174 -17.42 -7.05 -5.94
CA LEU A 174 -16.07 -6.53 -5.70
C LEU A 174 -15.14 -6.83 -6.88
N LEU A 175 -15.23 -8.05 -7.44
CA LEU A 175 -14.46 -8.41 -8.63
C LEU A 175 -14.93 -7.62 -9.86
N ASP A 176 -16.26 -7.39 -10.02
CA ASP A 176 -16.80 -6.57 -11.12
C ASP A 176 -16.21 -5.16 -11.15
N ILE A 177 -16.13 -4.48 -9.98
CA ILE A 177 -15.56 -3.13 -9.89
C ILE A 177 -14.08 -3.12 -10.27
N LYS A 178 -13.32 -4.12 -9.84
CA LYS A 178 -11.90 -4.23 -10.19
C LYS A 178 -11.68 -4.52 -11.66
N GLU A 179 -12.52 -5.36 -12.26
CA GLU A 179 -12.47 -5.64 -13.70
C GLU A 179 -12.82 -4.41 -14.55
N ALA A 180 -13.74 -3.56 -14.08
CA ALA A 180 -14.17 -2.34 -14.78
C ALA A 180 -13.12 -1.21 -14.79
N GLY A 181 -12.08 -1.26 -13.96
CA GLY A 181 -11.00 -0.27 -13.92
C GLY A 181 -10.46 0.06 -12.54
N ASP A 182 -9.56 1.04 -12.46
CA ASP A 182 -8.84 1.43 -11.24
C ASP A 182 -9.63 2.43 -10.35
N LYS A 183 -10.91 2.17 -10.13
CA LYS A 183 -11.75 3.08 -9.32
C LYS A 183 -11.36 3.15 -7.84
N LEU A 184 -10.65 2.15 -7.31
CA LEU A 184 -10.28 2.04 -5.89
C LEU A 184 -8.75 2.09 -5.69
N SER A 185 -8.08 3.03 -6.37
CA SER A 185 -6.61 3.11 -6.42
C SER A 185 -5.95 3.49 -5.10
N SER A 186 -6.70 4.10 -4.18
CA SER A 186 -6.17 4.62 -2.91
C SER A 186 -6.32 3.64 -1.75
N MET A 187 -6.91 2.45 -1.98
CA MET A 187 -7.09 1.42 -0.97
C MET A 187 -6.58 0.07 -1.43
N ASN A 188 -6.18 -0.75 -0.47
CA ASN A 188 -5.98 -2.17 -0.66
C ASN A 188 -7.28 -2.89 -0.33
N VAL A 189 -7.71 -3.79 -1.18
CA VAL A 189 -8.91 -4.60 -0.95
C VAL A 189 -8.52 -6.06 -0.85
N SER A 190 -9.10 -6.79 0.10
CA SER A 190 -8.84 -8.21 0.27
C SER A 190 -10.11 -9.01 0.52
N ILE A 191 -10.15 -10.22 0.01
CA ILE A 191 -11.20 -11.19 0.31
C ILE A 191 -10.70 -12.09 1.44
N LYS A 192 -11.52 -12.24 2.49
CA LYS A 192 -11.27 -13.16 3.59
C LYS A 192 -11.82 -14.53 3.20
N PHE A 193 -10.92 -15.45 2.84
CA PHE A 193 -11.27 -16.83 2.53
C PHE A 193 -11.25 -17.69 3.79
N ASP A 194 -12.35 -18.41 4.05
CA ASP A 194 -12.40 -19.45 5.07
C ASP A 194 -11.92 -20.81 4.53
N ASP A 195 -11.65 -21.73 5.44
CA ASP A 195 -11.20 -23.08 5.08
C ASP A 195 -12.30 -23.87 4.32
N ALA A 196 -13.57 -23.61 4.60
CA ALA A 196 -14.69 -24.25 3.91
C ALA A 196 -14.72 -23.88 2.43
N PHE A 197 -14.51 -22.57 2.11
CA PHE A 197 -14.40 -22.12 0.73
C PHE A 197 -13.18 -22.74 0.03
N MET A 198 -12.01 -22.71 0.65
CA MET A 198 -10.78 -23.23 0.05
C MET A 198 -10.86 -24.77 -0.16
N LEU A 199 -11.54 -25.48 0.72
CA LEU A 199 -11.84 -26.90 0.54
C LEU A 199 -12.80 -27.13 -0.63
N ALA A 200 -13.84 -26.30 -0.77
CA ALA A 200 -14.77 -26.35 -1.90
C ALA A 200 -14.04 -26.07 -3.23
N VAL A 201 -13.11 -25.10 -3.28
CA VAL A 201 -12.24 -24.86 -4.44
C VAL A 201 -11.44 -26.12 -4.81
N ARG A 202 -10.78 -26.73 -3.81
CA ARG A 202 -9.95 -27.94 -4.03
C ARG A 202 -10.78 -29.11 -4.54
N ASN A 203 -11.95 -29.33 -3.97
CA ASN A 203 -12.82 -30.45 -4.30
C ASN A 203 -13.71 -30.21 -5.53
N ASP A 204 -13.75 -28.96 -6.03
CA ASP A 204 -14.63 -28.52 -7.10
C ASP A 204 -16.11 -28.57 -6.71
N ASP A 205 -16.42 -28.16 -5.47
CA ASP A 205 -17.75 -28.12 -4.91
C ASP A 205 -18.44 -26.76 -5.06
N ASN A 206 -19.73 -26.73 -4.78
CA ASN A 206 -20.51 -25.53 -4.62
C ASN A 206 -20.23 -24.89 -3.24
N TYR A 207 -20.38 -23.56 -3.16
CA TYR A 207 -20.27 -22.80 -1.93
C TYR A 207 -21.47 -21.85 -1.80
N GLU A 208 -22.07 -21.75 -0.61
CA GLU A 208 -23.22 -20.88 -0.35
C GLU A 208 -22.73 -19.50 0.14
N LEU A 209 -23.06 -18.45 -0.61
CA LEU A 209 -23.01 -17.08 -0.14
C LEU A 209 -24.27 -16.83 0.70
N HIS A 210 -24.11 -16.21 1.86
CA HIS A 210 -25.20 -16.04 2.81
C HIS A 210 -25.07 -14.71 3.57
N PHE A 211 -26.20 -14.04 3.77
CA PHE A 211 -26.32 -12.86 4.64
C PHE A 211 -27.70 -12.81 5.30
N HIS A 212 -27.72 -12.66 6.62
CA HIS A 212 -28.94 -12.41 7.37
C HIS A 212 -29.09 -10.92 7.64
N VAL A 213 -30.22 -10.33 7.25
CA VAL A 213 -30.56 -8.92 7.50
C VAL A 213 -31.36 -8.82 8.78
N ASP A 214 -30.72 -8.56 9.91
CA ASP A 214 -31.35 -8.50 11.24
C ASP A 214 -32.56 -7.55 11.29
N ALA A 215 -32.45 -6.37 10.63
CA ALA A 215 -33.52 -5.36 10.65
C ALA A 215 -34.83 -5.79 9.97
N THR A 216 -34.79 -6.74 9.02
CA THR A 216 -35.96 -7.18 8.25
C THR A 216 -36.26 -8.67 8.43
N GLY A 217 -35.33 -9.47 9.00
CA GLY A 217 -35.39 -10.90 9.09
C GLY A 217 -35.24 -11.61 7.74
N GLU A 218 -34.64 -10.95 6.74
CA GLU A 218 -34.44 -11.48 5.41
C GLU A 218 -33.17 -12.32 5.36
N ASP A 219 -33.27 -13.56 4.90
CA ASP A 219 -32.12 -14.45 4.60
C ASP A 219 -31.82 -14.39 3.10
N ILE A 220 -30.68 -13.87 2.74
CA ILE A 220 -30.21 -13.79 1.36
C ILE A 220 -29.19 -14.89 1.12
N LYS A 221 -29.48 -15.78 0.18
CA LYS A 221 -28.64 -16.92 -0.15
C LYS A 221 -28.40 -17.03 -1.64
N LYS A 222 -27.18 -17.35 -2.02
CA LYS A 222 -26.79 -17.59 -3.40
C LYS A 222 -25.74 -18.70 -3.44
N THR A 223 -25.95 -19.70 -4.26
CA THR A 223 -24.96 -20.77 -4.48
C THR A 223 -24.06 -20.41 -5.65
N ILE A 224 -22.77 -20.51 -5.48
CA ILE A 224 -21.76 -20.33 -6.53
C ILE A 224 -20.88 -21.58 -6.64
N ARG A 225 -20.20 -21.72 -7.79
CA ARG A 225 -19.14 -22.71 -7.96
C ARG A 225 -17.87 -22.11 -7.37
N ALA A 226 -17.36 -22.68 -6.29
CA ALA A 226 -16.20 -22.12 -5.57
C ALA A 226 -14.97 -21.96 -6.47
N ARG A 227 -14.70 -22.96 -7.34
CA ARG A 227 -13.57 -22.94 -8.26
C ARG A 227 -13.69 -21.83 -9.29
N ASP A 228 -14.86 -21.62 -9.88
CA ASP A 228 -15.06 -20.57 -10.89
C ASP A 228 -14.86 -19.18 -10.29
N PHE A 229 -15.34 -18.95 -9.07
CA PHE A 229 -15.10 -17.70 -8.35
C PHE A 229 -13.61 -17.51 -8.04
N PHE A 230 -12.92 -18.55 -7.57
CA PHE A 230 -11.49 -18.46 -7.27
C PHE A 230 -10.64 -18.23 -8.52
N ASP A 231 -11.01 -18.84 -9.66
CA ASP A 231 -10.36 -18.62 -10.96
C ASP A 231 -10.55 -17.18 -11.42
N ARG A 232 -11.74 -16.60 -11.22
CA ARG A 232 -12.02 -15.19 -11.49
C ARG A 232 -11.22 -14.25 -10.57
N PHE A 233 -11.15 -14.57 -9.27
CA PHE A 233 -10.31 -13.85 -8.32
C PHE A 233 -8.83 -13.86 -8.76
N CYS A 234 -8.28 -15.01 -9.12
CA CYS A 234 -6.90 -15.13 -9.59
C CYS A 234 -6.65 -14.36 -10.88
N ARG A 235 -7.62 -14.29 -11.80
CA ARG A 235 -7.55 -13.48 -13.01
C ARG A 235 -7.55 -11.99 -12.70
N CYS A 236 -8.42 -11.55 -11.80
CA CYS A 236 -8.47 -10.16 -11.35
C CYS A 236 -7.12 -9.74 -10.73
N GLN A 237 -6.56 -10.61 -9.90
CA GLN A 237 -5.24 -10.42 -9.30
C GLN A 237 -4.11 -10.39 -10.35
N TRP A 238 -4.19 -11.21 -11.41
CA TRP A 238 -3.24 -11.22 -12.52
C TRP A 238 -3.29 -9.92 -13.31
N ASP A 239 -4.51 -9.41 -13.56
CA ASP A 239 -4.74 -8.17 -14.29
C ASP A 239 -4.33 -6.90 -13.50
N TRP A 240 -4.67 -6.84 -12.20
CA TRP A 240 -4.64 -5.61 -11.41
C TRP A 240 -3.71 -5.67 -10.18
N GLY A 241 -3.21 -6.85 -9.78
CA GLY A 241 -2.49 -7.01 -8.51
C GLY A 241 -3.37 -6.85 -7.27
N ASP A 242 -4.70 -6.96 -7.44
CA ASP A 242 -5.73 -6.74 -6.43
C ASP A 242 -7.04 -7.44 -6.88
N PRO A 243 -7.90 -7.96 -5.99
CA PRO A 243 -7.82 -7.94 -4.52
C PRO A 243 -6.83 -8.96 -3.96
N GLY A 244 -6.37 -8.73 -2.72
CA GLY A 244 -5.55 -9.68 -1.97
C GLY A 244 -6.36 -10.82 -1.35
N ALA A 245 -5.67 -11.86 -0.84
CA ALA A 245 -6.26 -12.97 -0.09
C ALA A 245 -5.82 -12.96 1.37
N LEU A 246 -6.78 -13.07 2.29
CA LEU A 246 -6.59 -13.30 3.72
C LEU A 246 -7.25 -14.63 4.08
N PHE A 247 -6.55 -15.53 4.77
CA PHE A 247 -7.08 -16.80 5.22
C PHE A 247 -7.57 -16.69 6.66
N ILE A 248 -8.83 -16.28 6.83
CA ILE A 248 -9.37 -15.79 8.10
C ILE A 248 -9.31 -16.82 9.24
N ASP A 249 -9.52 -18.10 8.94
CA ASP A 249 -9.44 -19.15 9.95
C ASP A 249 -8.02 -19.28 10.49
N ARG A 250 -6.99 -19.13 9.62
CA ARG A 250 -5.59 -19.13 10.03
C ARG A 250 -5.26 -17.97 10.99
N PHE A 251 -5.91 -16.82 10.82
CA PHE A 251 -5.73 -15.69 11.74
C PHE A 251 -6.31 -15.99 13.12
N ASN A 252 -7.48 -16.61 13.17
CA ASN A 252 -8.16 -16.91 14.43
C ASN A 252 -7.64 -18.16 15.14
N ASP A 253 -7.14 -19.14 14.37
CA ASP A 253 -6.66 -20.41 14.93
C ASP A 253 -5.21 -20.38 15.40
N TRP A 254 -4.33 -19.65 14.70
CA TRP A 254 -2.90 -19.68 14.97
C TRP A 254 -2.39 -18.35 15.56
N ASN A 255 -2.69 -18.11 16.83
CA ASN A 255 -2.22 -16.96 17.59
C ASN A 255 -2.25 -17.27 19.10
N LEU A 256 -1.75 -16.35 19.94
CA LEU A 256 -1.70 -16.47 21.40
C LEU A 256 -3.05 -16.18 22.09
N LEU A 257 -4.06 -15.78 21.34
CA LEU A 257 -5.40 -15.40 21.82
C LEU A 257 -6.52 -16.28 21.24
N SER A 258 -6.18 -17.33 20.48
CA SER A 258 -7.17 -18.21 19.82
C SER A 258 -8.10 -18.95 20.79
N GLY A 259 -7.73 -19.08 22.06
CA GLY A 259 -8.58 -19.66 23.10
C GLY A 259 -9.53 -18.68 23.78
N TYR A 260 -9.52 -17.39 23.39
CA TYR A 260 -10.37 -16.36 23.99
C TYR A 260 -11.59 -16.08 23.10
N ASP A 261 -12.79 -16.39 23.57
CA ASP A 261 -14.03 -16.25 22.80
C ASP A 261 -14.34 -14.78 22.43
N ASP A 262 -13.89 -13.84 23.26
CA ASP A 262 -14.08 -12.40 23.05
C ASP A 262 -12.93 -11.74 22.24
N TYR A 263 -12.03 -12.55 21.68
CA TYR A 263 -11.02 -12.11 20.73
C TYR A 263 -11.23 -12.78 19.36
N LYS A 264 -11.70 -11.98 18.42
CA LYS A 264 -11.82 -12.41 17.01
C LYS A 264 -11.17 -11.37 16.11
N VAL A 265 -10.28 -11.82 15.26
CA VAL A 265 -9.68 -10.96 14.24
C VAL A 265 -10.76 -10.52 13.26
N LEU A 266 -10.93 -9.22 13.11
CA LEU A 266 -11.86 -8.62 12.16
C LEU A 266 -11.21 -8.52 10.77
N THR A 267 -10.06 -7.88 10.72
CA THR A 267 -9.27 -7.65 9.50
C THR A 267 -7.82 -7.35 9.86
N THR A 268 -7.03 -6.90 8.89
CA THR A 268 -5.62 -6.52 9.07
C THR A 268 -5.40 -5.05 8.81
N ASN A 269 -4.23 -4.54 9.18
CA ASN A 269 -3.72 -3.26 8.71
C ASN A 269 -3.46 -3.28 7.17
N PRO A 270 -3.13 -2.12 6.55
CA PRO A 270 -2.95 -2.03 5.09
C PRO A 270 -1.95 -2.99 4.45
N CYS A 271 -0.93 -3.41 5.19
CA CYS A 271 0.13 -4.30 4.69
C CYS A 271 -0.09 -5.79 5.05
N GLY A 272 -1.15 -6.11 5.81
CA GLY A 272 -1.55 -7.48 6.12
C GLY A 272 -0.76 -8.17 7.24
N GLU A 273 0.21 -7.51 7.88
CA GLU A 273 1.04 -8.13 8.91
C GLU A 273 0.45 -8.06 10.33
N VAL A 274 -0.49 -7.14 10.60
CA VAL A 274 -1.09 -6.94 11.92
C VAL A 274 -2.59 -7.26 11.88
N PRO A 275 -2.97 -8.52 12.12
CA PRO A 275 -4.38 -8.90 12.32
C PRO A 275 -4.86 -8.41 13.68
N LEU A 276 -6.00 -7.72 13.71
CA LEU A 276 -6.55 -7.13 14.93
C LEU A 276 -8.04 -7.40 15.07
N ALA A 277 -8.48 -7.51 16.29
CA ALA A 277 -9.89 -7.44 16.65
C ALA A 277 -10.40 -5.99 16.55
N PRO A 278 -11.71 -5.74 16.64
CA PRO A 278 -12.29 -4.40 16.60
C PRO A 278 -11.58 -3.42 17.55
N TRP A 279 -11.30 -2.20 17.06
CA TRP A 279 -10.61 -1.13 17.79
C TRP A 279 -9.14 -1.42 18.10
N GLY A 280 -8.60 -2.48 17.53
CA GLY A 280 -7.21 -2.84 17.72
C GLY A 280 -6.24 -1.78 17.23
N SER A 281 -5.11 -1.67 17.93
CA SER A 281 -3.97 -0.84 17.54
C SER A 281 -2.66 -1.54 17.91
N CYS A 282 -1.59 -1.30 17.15
CA CYS A 282 -0.32 -1.98 17.39
C CYS A 282 0.88 -1.04 17.16
N ASN A 283 1.85 -1.12 18.08
CA ASN A 283 3.14 -0.47 17.93
C ASN A 283 4.15 -1.46 17.37
N LEU A 284 4.88 -1.02 16.33
CA LEU A 284 5.83 -1.84 15.59
C LEU A 284 7.28 -1.47 15.91
N GLY A 285 8.16 -2.46 15.79
CA GLY A 285 9.60 -2.30 15.77
C GLY A 285 10.25 -3.46 15.02
N SER A 286 11.47 -3.29 14.53
CA SER A 286 12.12 -4.33 13.75
C SER A 286 13.63 -4.38 13.97
N ILE A 287 14.17 -5.59 13.99
CA ILE A 287 15.59 -5.88 14.19
C ILE A 287 16.23 -6.18 12.84
N ASN A 288 17.39 -5.60 12.58
CA ASN A 288 18.22 -5.90 11.41
C ASN A 288 18.98 -7.20 11.60
N VAL A 289 18.50 -8.29 11.03
CA VAL A 289 19.15 -9.61 11.19
C VAL A 289 20.52 -9.70 10.51
N ALA A 290 20.80 -8.89 9.51
CA ALA A 290 22.12 -8.85 8.86
C ALA A 290 23.24 -8.44 9.83
N LYS A 291 22.93 -7.66 10.87
CA LYS A 291 23.90 -7.21 11.90
C LYS A 291 24.43 -8.32 12.81
N PHE A 292 23.81 -9.49 12.77
CA PHE A 292 24.20 -10.66 13.59
C PHE A 292 24.96 -11.71 12.78
N VAL A 293 25.25 -11.46 11.49
CA VAL A 293 26.12 -12.32 10.71
C VAL A 293 27.58 -11.98 11.01
N ARG A 294 28.33 -12.98 11.48
CA ARG A 294 29.75 -12.84 11.82
C ARG A 294 30.63 -12.89 10.57
N LYS A 295 31.88 -12.45 10.70
CA LYS A 295 32.86 -12.48 9.60
C LYS A 295 33.15 -13.87 9.06
N ASP A 296 33.02 -14.91 9.88
CA ASP A 296 33.14 -16.32 9.51
C ASP A 296 31.88 -16.89 8.84
N LYS A 297 30.90 -16.04 8.51
CA LYS A 297 29.61 -16.38 7.89
C LYS A 297 28.65 -17.17 8.80
N THR A 298 28.95 -17.30 10.09
CA THR A 298 28.03 -17.86 11.10
C THR A 298 27.08 -16.78 11.60
N PHE A 299 25.93 -17.19 12.18
CA PHE A 299 24.98 -16.27 12.78
C PHE A 299 25.09 -16.23 14.30
N ASP A 300 25.02 -15.05 14.89
CA ASP A 300 25.05 -14.83 16.32
C ASP A 300 23.67 -14.95 16.96
N PHE A 301 23.19 -16.18 17.17
CA PHE A 301 21.89 -16.43 17.78
C PHE A 301 21.76 -15.86 19.21
N ALA A 302 22.84 -15.90 19.99
CA ALA A 302 22.84 -15.39 21.35
C ALA A 302 22.68 -13.86 21.39
N GLY A 303 23.48 -13.15 20.59
CA GLY A 303 23.33 -11.70 20.44
C GLY A 303 21.98 -11.29 19.88
N PHE A 304 21.44 -12.06 18.90
CA PHE A 304 20.11 -11.84 18.35
C PHE A 304 19.02 -12.05 19.43
N GLY A 305 19.10 -13.10 20.25
CA GLY A 305 18.16 -13.35 21.34
C GLY A 305 18.10 -12.19 22.35
N ILE A 306 19.26 -11.69 22.76
CA ILE A 306 19.33 -10.49 23.64
C ILE A 306 18.70 -9.26 23.00
N ALA A 307 18.90 -9.08 21.68
CA ALA A 307 18.28 -7.97 20.96
C ALA A 307 16.76 -8.12 20.89
N VAL A 308 16.23 -9.34 20.75
CA VAL A 308 14.78 -9.62 20.78
C VAL A 308 14.20 -9.27 22.16
N GLN A 309 14.81 -9.70 23.25
CA GLN A 309 14.37 -9.37 24.62
C GLN A 309 14.34 -7.84 24.85
N ASN A 310 15.42 -7.15 24.52
CA ASN A 310 15.49 -5.69 24.64
C ASN A 310 14.44 -4.98 23.76
N ALA A 311 14.19 -5.47 22.55
CA ALA A 311 13.21 -4.89 21.65
C ALA A 311 11.77 -5.08 22.16
N VAL A 312 11.43 -6.25 22.73
CA VAL A 312 10.13 -6.50 23.40
C VAL A 312 9.92 -5.52 24.54
N LYS A 313 10.93 -5.36 25.40
CA LYS A 313 10.88 -4.41 26.52
C LYS A 313 10.73 -2.97 26.04
N ALA A 314 11.49 -2.57 25.02
CA ALA A 314 11.42 -1.23 24.44
C ALA A 314 10.05 -0.93 23.81
N LEU A 315 9.44 -1.90 23.14
CA LEU A 315 8.08 -1.78 22.56
C LEU A 315 7.01 -1.66 23.65
N ASN A 316 7.17 -2.31 24.82
CA ASN A 316 6.27 -2.12 25.95
C ASN A 316 6.33 -0.68 26.47
N TYR A 317 7.52 -0.08 26.59
CA TYR A 317 7.63 1.35 26.92
C TYR A 317 7.06 2.26 25.83
N ALA A 318 7.15 1.88 24.55
CA ALA A 318 6.53 2.65 23.47
C ALA A 318 4.99 2.66 23.55
N ILE A 319 4.36 1.55 24.00
CA ILE A 319 2.93 1.52 24.31
C ILE A 319 2.60 2.56 25.38
N ASP A 320 3.29 2.50 26.53
CA ASP A 320 3.04 3.39 27.65
C ASP A 320 3.29 4.85 27.30
N TYR A 321 4.36 5.13 26.55
CA TYR A 321 4.67 6.47 26.05
C TYR A 321 3.58 7.06 25.17
N SER A 322 2.93 6.23 24.34
CA SER A 322 1.96 6.66 23.33
C SER A 322 0.49 6.45 23.75
N TYR A 323 0.24 5.97 24.96
CA TYR A 323 -1.10 5.57 25.43
C TYR A 323 -2.14 6.70 25.34
N ASP A 324 -1.80 7.89 25.80
CA ASP A 324 -2.67 9.09 25.77
C ASP A 324 -2.81 9.72 24.37
N LYS A 325 -2.02 9.25 23.40
CA LYS A 325 -2.11 9.67 21.98
C LYS A 325 -2.96 8.74 21.14
N GLN A 326 -3.61 7.76 21.75
CA GLN A 326 -4.57 6.93 21.02
C GLN A 326 -5.77 7.76 20.57
N PRO A 327 -6.26 7.59 19.31
CA PRO A 327 -7.35 8.41 18.76
C PRO A 327 -8.66 8.32 19.54
N PHE A 328 -8.97 7.14 20.09
CA PHE A 328 -10.23 6.83 20.76
C PHE A 328 -10.05 6.09 22.06
N ASP A 329 -11.03 6.21 22.97
CA ASP A 329 -11.07 5.46 24.24
C ASP A 329 -11.09 3.96 24.00
N MET A 330 -11.75 3.51 22.94
CA MET A 330 -11.81 2.10 22.55
C MET A 330 -10.42 1.54 22.20
N ASN A 331 -9.54 2.35 21.57
CA ASN A 331 -8.15 1.92 21.33
C ASN A 331 -7.38 1.80 22.65
N ARG A 332 -7.59 2.72 23.62
CA ARG A 332 -6.98 2.62 24.95
C ARG A 332 -7.46 1.36 25.69
N LYS A 333 -8.79 1.12 25.65
CA LYS A 333 -9.35 -0.11 26.21
C LYS A 333 -8.77 -1.37 25.58
N TYR A 334 -8.60 -1.39 24.26
CA TYR A 334 -7.97 -2.52 23.57
C TYR A 334 -6.52 -2.74 24.05
N ILE A 335 -5.76 -1.68 24.25
CA ILE A 335 -4.40 -1.75 24.79
C ILE A 335 -4.41 -2.28 26.23
N ASP A 336 -5.34 -1.83 27.06
CA ASP A 336 -5.49 -2.31 28.44
C ASP A 336 -5.85 -3.80 28.46
N ASP A 337 -6.77 -4.22 27.62
CA ASP A 337 -7.25 -5.59 27.53
C ASP A 337 -6.16 -6.56 27.00
N TRP A 338 -5.42 -6.19 25.92
CA TRP A 338 -4.58 -7.13 25.16
C TRP A 338 -3.11 -6.74 25.04
N ARG A 339 -2.75 -5.50 25.21
CA ARG A 339 -1.38 -4.93 25.16
C ARG A 339 -0.53 -5.44 23.98
N PRO A 340 -0.94 -5.28 22.72
CA PRO A 340 -0.25 -5.83 21.58
C PRO A 340 1.01 -5.07 21.21
N ILE A 341 2.04 -5.80 20.80
CA ILE A 341 3.21 -5.28 20.09
C ILE A 341 3.42 -6.07 18.79
N GLY A 342 4.15 -5.49 17.84
CA GLY A 342 4.55 -6.17 16.61
C GLY A 342 6.06 -6.05 16.43
N LEU A 343 6.82 -6.98 16.99
CA LEU A 343 8.24 -7.09 16.74
C LEU A 343 8.48 -7.85 15.43
N GLY A 344 9.19 -7.23 14.50
CA GLY A 344 9.57 -7.81 13.21
C GLY A 344 11.06 -7.82 12.97
N ILE A 345 11.42 -8.12 11.74
CA ILE A 345 12.80 -8.10 11.25
C ILE A 345 12.91 -7.30 9.96
N PHE A 346 14.12 -6.93 9.59
CA PHE A 346 14.53 -6.52 8.24
C PHE A 346 15.97 -7.00 7.98
N GLY A 347 16.45 -6.84 6.73
CA GLY A 347 17.78 -7.34 6.37
C GLY A 347 17.87 -8.87 6.32
N TYR A 348 16.73 -9.58 6.14
CA TYR A 348 16.72 -11.04 6.08
C TYR A 348 17.48 -11.58 4.86
N ALA A 349 17.16 -11.05 3.66
CA ALA A 349 17.88 -11.49 2.45
C ALA A 349 19.35 -11.04 2.47
N ASP A 350 19.66 -9.91 3.12
CA ASP A 350 21.05 -9.48 3.35
C ASP A 350 21.80 -10.47 4.24
N ALA A 351 21.19 -10.97 5.30
CA ALA A 351 21.81 -12.00 6.15
C ALA A 351 22.11 -13.27 5.36
N LEU A 352 21.19 -13.71 4.51
CA LEU A 352 21.42 -14.86 3.63
C LEU A 352 22.63 -14.64 2.70
N ILE A 353 22.71 -13.47 2.05
CA ILE A 353 23.84 -13.13 1.17
C ILE A 353 25.16 -13.13 1.95
N LEU A 354 25.21 -12.49 3.13
CA LEU A 354 26.41 -12.44 3.97
C LEU A 354 26.87 -13.84 4.41
N MET A 355 25.92 -14.75 4.64
CA MET A 355 26.20 -16.15 4.99
C MET A 355 26.51 -17.02 3.75
N GLY A 356 26.28 -16.53 2.53
CA GLY A 356 26.45 -17.29 1.30
C GLY A 356 25.32 -18.28 1.01
N LEU A 357 24.11 -18.02 1.53
CA LEU A 357 22.92 -18.82 1.35
C LEU A 357 22.02 -18.23 0.26
N LYS A 358 21.50 -19.09 -0.61
CA LYS A 358 20.53 -18.69 -1.63
C LYS A 358 19.14 -18.63 -1.02
N TYR A 359 18.40 -17.55 -1.29
CA TYR A 359 17.02 -17.40 -0.82
C TYR A 359 16.13 -18.58 -1.25
N GLY A 360 15.47 -19.22 -0.28
CA GLY A 360 14.56 -20.34 -0.51
C GLY A 360 15.20 -21.70 -0.72
N ASP A 361 16.52 -21.83 -0.68
CA ASP A 361 17.18 -23.14 -0.68
C ASP A 361 17.09 -23.83 0.70
N SER A 362 17.50 -25.08 0.78
CA SER A 362 17.42 -25.88 2.00
C SER A 362 18.23 -25.29 3.16
N GLY A 363 19.38 -24.68 2.88
CA GLY A 363 20.22 -24.00 3.87
C GLY A 363 19.53 -22.75 4.43
N ALA A 364 18.97 -21.93 3.54
CA ALA A 364 18.20 -20.76 3.93
C ALA A 364 16.94 -21.13 4.71
N LEU A 365 16.20 -22.17 4.31
CA LEU A 365 15.01 -22.64 5.00
C LEU A 365 15.32 -23.17 6.42
N LYS A 366 16.47 -23.88 6.57
CA LYS A 366 16.94 -24.31 7.90
C LYS A 366 17.28 -23.11 8.77
N PHE A 367 18.06 -22.16 8.26
CA PHE A 367 18.37 -20.90 8.97
C PHE A 367 17.10 -20.14 9.34
N THR A 368 16.12 -20.05 8.44
CA THR A 368 14.84 -19.40 8.71
C THR A 368 14.12 -20.02 9.93
N SER A 369 14.09 -21.35 9.98
CA SER A 369 13.47 -22.07 11.10
C SER A 369 14.19 -21.80 12.43
N GLU A 370 15.52 -21.80 12.43
CA GLU A 370 16.34 -21.53 13.63
C GLU A 370 16.17 -20.06 14.07
N LEU A 371 16.22 -19.11 13.14
CA LEU A 371 16.05 -17.68 13.39
C LEU A 371 14.71 -17.37 14.06
N PHE A 372 13.60 -17.85 13.46
CA PHE A 372 12.26 -17.55 13.98
C PHE A 372 11.90 -18.36 15.22
N SER A 373 12.48 -19.56 15.38
CA SER A 373 12.37 -20.31 16.63
C SER A 373 13.02 -19.56 17.79
N THR A 374 14.23 -19.02 17.59
CA THR A 374 14.92 -18.17 18.58
C THR A 374 14.11 -16.91 18.86
N MET A 375 13.66 -16.20 17.80
CA MET A 375 12.88 -14.99 17.96
C MET A 375 11.60 -15.21 18.78
N ARG A 376 10.86 -16.28 18.51
CA ARG A 376 9.64 -16.60 19.24
C ARG A 376 9.93 -16.97 20.71
N HIS A 377 10.94 -17.80 20.93
CA HIS A 377 11.34 -18.18 22.27
C HIS A 377 11.64 -16.96 23.13
N GLU A 378 12.54 -16.10 22.66
CA GLU A 378 13.02 -14.94 23.40
C GLU A 378 11.92 -13.87 23.58
N ALA A 379 11.06 -13.67 22.57
CA ALA A 379 9.96 -12.71 22.66
C ALA A 379 8.91 -13.15 23.69
N ILE A 380 8.53 -14.42 23.71
CA ILE A 380 7.57 -14.96 24.68
C ILE A 380 8.17 -14.99 26.08
N TYR A 381 9.42 -15.43 26.20
CA TYR A 381 10.13 -15.46 27.46
C TYR A 381 10.18 -14.06 28.09
N GLU A 382 10.63 -13.05 27.34
CA GLU A 382 10.70 -11.67 27.85
C GLU A 382 9.31 -11.11 28.20
N SER A 383 8.28 -11.41 27.39
CA SER A 383 6.90 -11.02 27.72
C SER A 383 6.43 -11.63 29.06
N ALA A 384 6.84 -12.86 29.35
CA ALA A 384 6.53 -13.48 30.64
C ALA A 384 7.38 -12.91 31.81
N VAL A 385 8.62 -12.52 31.55
CA VAL A 385 9.45 -11.77 32.50
C VAL A 385 8.81 -10.42 32.83
N LEU A 386 8.36 -9.67 31.79
CA LEU A 386 7.66 -8.41 31.99
C LEU A 386 6.31 -8.58 32.70
N ALA A 387 5.62 -9.69 32.48
CA ALA A 387 4.40 -10.02 33.24
C ALA A 387 4.67 -10.26 34.73
N ARG A 388 5.81 -10.88 35.06
CA ARG A 388 6.26 -11.01 36.46
C ARG A 388 6.48 -9.65 37.13
N ASP A 389 7.09 -8.72 36.43
CA ASP A 389 7.53 -7.44 36.96
C ASP A 389 6.42 -6.37 36.98
N TYR A 390 5.53 -6.39 36.00
CA TYR A 390 4.51 -5.36 35.76
C TYR A 390 3.07 -5.90 35.69
N GLY A 391 2.87 -7.20 35.88
CA GLY A 391 1.59 -7.87 35.68
C GLY A 391 1.31 -8.25 34.19
N PRO A 392 0.45 -9.25 33.97
CA PRO A 392 0.05 -9.66 32.64
C PRO A 392 -0.86 -8.63 31.95
N PHE A 393 -1.21 -8.85 30.68
CA PHE A 393 -2.23 -8.03 29.98
C PHE A 393 -3.60 -8.18 30.65
N GLY A 394 -4.49 -7.17 30.50
CA GLY A 394 -5.69 -7.03 31.35
C GLY A 394 -6.65 -8.20 31.33
N LYS A 395 -6.88 -8.82 30.16
CA LYS A 395 -7.76 -9.99 30.02
C LYS A 395 -7.03 -11.32 30.15
N TYR A 396 -5.78 -11.33 30.61
CA TYR A 396 -5.02 -12.57 30.70
C TYR A 396 -5.73 -13.63 31.53
N ASN A 397 -5.83 -14.83 30.96
CA ASN A 397 -6.35 -16.02 31.64
C ASN A 397 -5.53 -17.24 31.20
N TYR A 398 -4.82 -17.83 32.17
CA TYR A 398 -3.91 -18.97 31.91
C TYR A 398 -4.63 -20.15 31.22
N LYS A 399 -5.86 -20.49 31.66
CA LYS A 399 -6.61 -21.62 31.06
C LYS A 399 -6.91 -21.37 29.56
N LEU A 400 -7.28 -20.12 29.22
CA LEU A 400 -7.56 -19.73 27.84
C LEU A 400 -6.24 -19.66 27.04
N THR A 401 -5.18 -19.10 27.58
CA THR A 401 -3.86 -19.09 26.92
C THR A 401 -3.36 -20.52 26.65
N LYS A 402 -3.54 -21.43 27.63
CA LYS A 402 -3.15 -22.83 27.49
C LYS A 402 -3.94 -23.57 26.42
N SER A 403 -5.18 -23.17 26.16
CA SER A 403 -6.02 -23.77 25.11
C SER A 403 -5.71 -23.26 23.70
N CYS A 404 -4.86 -22.23 23.56
CA CYS A 404 -4.46 -21.73 22.25
C CYS A 404 -3.64 -22.76 21.48
N SER A 405 -3.92 -22.92 20.20
CA SER A 405 -3.21 -23.87 19.32
C SER A 405 -1.69 -23.65 19.28
N MET A 406 -1.26 -22.40 19.37
CA MET A 406 0.16 -22.05 19.40
C MET A 406 0.85 -22.47 20.71
N TYR A 407 0.15 -22.52 21.85
CA TYR A 407 0.73 -22.78 23.15
C TYR A 407 1.49 -24.11 23.21
N GLU A 408 0.92 -25.18 22.63
CA GLU A 408 1.54 -26.51 22.65
C GLU A 408 2.90 -26.53 21.91
N SER A 409 3.10 -25.64 20.96
CA SER A 409 4.35 -25.53 20.19
C SER A 409 5.45 -24.72 20.89
N LEU A 410 5.19 -24.17 22.08
CA LEU A 410 6.17 -23.40 22.86
C LEU A 410 7.14 -24.34 23.58
N SER A 411 8.33 -23.80 23.89
CA SER A 411 9.31 -24.51 24.74
C SER A 411 8.77 -24.70 26.17
N GLU A 412 9.22 -25.73 26.85
CA GLU A 412 8.84 -26.00 28.24
C GLU A 412 9.26 -24.87 29.22
N GLU A 413 10.34 -24.17 28.88
CA GLU A 413 10.76 -22.99 29.64
C GLU A 413 9.73 -21.87 29.51
N CYS A 414 9.30 -21.51 28.27
CA CYS A 414 8.25 -20.52 28.07
C CYS A 414 6.93 -20.94 28.73
N LYS A 415 6.50 -22.20 28.59
CA LYS A 415 5.28 -22.71 29.23
C LYS A 415 5.34 -22.56 30.76
N THR A 416 6.48 -22.87 31.36
CA THR A 416 6.71 -22.74 32.83
C THR A 416 6.61 -21.29 33.27
N TYR A 417 7.21 -20.36 32.54
CA TYR A 417 7.14 -18.93 32.86
C TYR A 417 5.73 -18.37 32.66
N ILE A 418 5.04 -18.74 31.60
CA ILE A 418 3.64 -18.35 31.34
C ILE A 418 2.71 -18.86 32.44
N GLU A 419 2.88 -20.10 32.90
CA GLU A 419 2.09 -20.66 34.00
C GLU A 419 2.26 -19.88 35.30
N ARG A 420 3.48 -19.45 35.61
CA ARG A 420 3.81 -18.75 36.87
C ARG A 420 3.44 -17.27 36.83
N HIS A 421 3.61 -16.61 35.71
CA HIS A 421 3.61 -15.14 35.64
C HIS A 421 2.62 -14.57 34.64
N GLY A 422 2.16 -15.36 33.66
CA GLY A 422 1.35 -14.89 32.57
C GLY A 422 2.18 -14.34 31.40
N LEU A 423 1.51 -13.60 30.54
CA LEU A 423 2.12 -12.85 29.42
C LEU A 423 1.79 -11.36 29.56
N ARG A 424 2.77 -10.50 29.34
CA ARG A 424 2.57 -9.04 29.30
C ARG A 424 1.83 -8.60 28.06
N ASN A 425 1.96 -9.35 26.95
CA ASN A 425 1.45 -9.01 25.63
C ASN A 425 0.60 -10.15 25.07
N GLY A 426 -0.58 -9.83 24.53
CA GLY A 426 -1.43 -10.77 23.81
C GLY A 426 -0.97 -11.04 22.38
N GLN A 427 -0.21 -10.11 21.77
CA GLN A 427 0.44 -10.28 20.48
C GLN A 427 1.88 -9.78 20.57
N LEU A 428 2.82 -10.45 19.87
CA LEU A 428 4.26 -10.21 20.01
C LEU A 428 4.98 -10.01 18.69
N ILE A 429 4.83 -10.92 17.70
CA ILE A 429 5.65 -10.97 16.50
C ILE A 429 4.81 -10.67 15.27
N SER A 430 5.25 -9.70 14.49
CA SER A 430 4.61 -9.26 13.25
C SER A 430 5.67 -8.82 12.23
N ILE A 431 5.68 -9.39 11.04
CA ILE A 431 6.71 -9.09 10.04
C ILE A 431 6.22 -8.00 9.10
N ALA A 432 6.53 -6.77 9.45
CA ALA A 432 6.19 -5.58 8.68
C ALA A 432 7.09 -5.41 7.44
N PRO A 433 6.64 -4.65 6.40
CA PRO A 433 7.43 -4.40 5.20
C PRO A 433 8.72 -3.59 5.45
N THR A 434 8.76 -2.79 6.50
CA THR A 434 9.89 -1.94 6.95
C THR A 434 10.49 -1.00 5.89
N GLY A 435 9.77 -0.69 4.82
CA GLY A 435 10.28 -0.01 3.63
C GLY A 435 11.03 1.32 3.86
N SER A 436 10.72 2.07 4.93
CA SER A 436 11.45 3.30 5.26
C SER A 436 12.60 3.07 6.25
N ILE A 437 12.40 2.21 7.25
CA ILE A 437 13.40 2.00 8.31
C ILE A 437 14.56 1.12 7.84
N SER A 438 14.31 0.17 6.92
CA SER A 438 15.39 -0.63 6.32
C SER A 438 16.31 0.22 5.44
N LEU A 439 15.75 1.18 4.72
CA LEU A 439 16.52 2.15 3.95
C LEU A 439 17.25 3.15 4.87
N LEU A 440 16.62 3.59 5.96
CA LEU A 440 17.24 4.42 6.98
C LEU A 440 18.45 3.74 7.61
N ALA A 441 18.37 2.42 7.84
CA ALA A 441 19.44 1.64 8.47
C ALA A 441 20.68 1.45 7.59
N GLY A 442 20.65 1.78 6.29
CA GLY A 442 21.77 1.64 5.36
C GLY A 442 21.45 0.73 4.16
N LEU A 443 20.28 0.89 3.53
CA LEU A 443 19.87 0.20 2.30
C LEU A 443 19.74 -1.33 2.42
N TYR A 444 19.23 -1.80 3.57
CA TYR A 444 18.91 -3.22 3.77
C TYR A 444 17.55 -3.59 3.17
N THR A 445 17.34 -4.87 2.94
CA THR A 445 16.05 -5.43 2.49
C THR A 445 14.98 -5.27 3.56
N GLY A 446 13.73 -5.01 3.14
CA GLY A 446 12.59 -4.89 4.03
C GLY A 446 12.01 -6.24 4.45
N GLY A 447 11.60 -6.37 5.71
CA GLY A 447 10.90 -7.54 6.22
C GLY A 447 11.56 -8.86 5.85
N CYS A 448 10.76 -9.75 5.27
CA CYS A 448 11.21 -11.05 4.76
C CYS A 448 11.45 -11.06 3.24
N GLU A 449 11.43 -9.89 2.59
CA GLU A 449 11.52 -9.80 1.14
C GLU A 449 12.92 -10.20 0.61
N PRO A 450 13.00 -10.83 -0.56
CA PRO A 450 14.28 -11.02 -1.26
C PRO A 450 14.82 -9.67 -1.74
N VAL A 451 16.10 -9.64 -2.12
CA VAL A 451 16.69 -8.44 -2.74
C VAL A 451 15.99 -8.16 -4.05
N TYR A 452 15.41 -6.96 -4.18
CA TYR A 452 14.66 -6.59 -5.40
C TYR A 452 15.58 -6.54 -6.62
N LYS A 453 16.69 -5.78 -6.51
CA LYS A 453 17.79 -5.72 -7.48
C LYS A 453 19.11 -5.71 -6.74
N LEU A 454 20.10 -6.45 -7.25
CA LEU A 454 21.45 -6.46 -6.68
C LEU A 454 22.14 -5.11 -6.87
N ARG A 455 21.85 -4.43 -7.99
CA ARG A 455 22.41 -3.13 -8.37
C ARG A 455 21.34 -2.21 -8.94
N TYR A 456 21.35 -0.96 -8.51
CA TYR A 456 20.49 0.11 -9.02
C TYR A 456 21.35 1.15 -9.75
N ALA A 457 20.89 1.62 -10.90
CA ALA A 457 21.44 2.82 -11.51
C ALA A 457 20.77 4.07 -10.93
N ARG A 458 21.54 5.02 -10.40
CA ARG A 458 21.05 6.32 -9.92
C ARG A 458 21.74 7.42 -10.68
N THR A 459 20.95 8.29 -11.29
CA THR A 459 21.47 9.52 -11.93
C THR A 459 21.42 10.67 -10.91
N THR A 460 22.51 11.40 -10.72
CA THR A 460 22.52 12.54 -9.82
C THR A 460 22.11 13.82 -10.57
N HIS A 461 21.36 14.67 -9.87
CA HIS A 461 20.94 15.99 -10.35
C HIS A 461 21.67 17.14 -9.65
N LYS A 462 22.78 16.87 -8.93
CA LYS A 462 23.61 17.94 -8.39
C LYS A 462 24.31 18.67 -9.53
N LEU A 463 24.35 20.01 -9.44
CA LEU A 463 24.88 20.91 -10.49
C LEU A 463 26.29 20.54 -10.99
N GLU A 464 27.15 19.97 -10.14
CA GLU A 464 28.52 19.59 -10.46
C GLU A 464 28.65 18.21 -11.15
N ASP A 465 27.64 17.32 -10.96
CA ASP A 465 27.63 15.94 -11.47
C ASP A 465 26.34 15.61 -12.22
N ALA A 466 25.62 16.62 -12.72
CA ALA A 466 24.36 16.42 -13.43
C ALA A 466 24.54 15.48 -14.64
N GLY A 467 23.79 14.38 -14.63
CA GLY A 467 23.82 13.38 -15.71
C GLY A 467 24.77 12.21 -15.47
N LYS A 468 25.59 12.19 -14.40
CA LYS A 468 26.36 11.00 -14.05
C LYS A 468 25.47 9.95 -13.40
N SER A 469 25.50 8.74 -13.92
CA SER A 469 24.84 7.57 -13.35
C SER A 469 25.79 6.82 -12.45
N PHE A 470 25.41 6.59 -11.19
CA PHE A 470 26.18 5.80 -10.23
C PHE A 470 25.47 4.45 -9.99
N ASN A 471 26.26 3.39 -9.90
CA ASN A 471 25.77 2.09 -9.51
C ASN A 471 25.68 2.02 -7.97
N ILE A 472 24.48 1.88 -7.45
CA ILE A 472 24.23 1.64 -6.02
C ILE A 472 23.91 0.16 -5.85
N TYR A 473 24.65 -0.51 -5.00
CA TYR A 473 24.41 -1.90 -4.65
C TYR A 473 23.53 -2.02 -3.40
N SER A 474 22.79 -3.13 -3.25
CA SER A 474 22.24 -3.46 -1.94
C SER A 474 23.41 -3.66 -0.95
N ARG A 475 23.18 -3.33 0.31
CA ARG A 475 24.26 -3.26 1.32
C ARG A 475 25.09 -4.52 1.42
N SER A 476 24.45 -5.66 1.55
CA SER A 476 25.15 -6.96 1.69
C SER A 476 25.95 -7.36 0.44
N VAL A 477 25.42 -7.01 -0.74
CA VAL A 477 26.15 -7.26 -2.00
C VAL A 477 27.43 -6.45 -2.03
N GLN A 478 27.36 -5.15 -1.71
CA GLN A 478 28.53 -4.29 -1.65
C GLN A 478 29.55 -4.82 -0.64
N GLU A 479 29.12 -5.18 0.58
CA GLU A 479 30.01 -5.71 1.63
C GLU A 479 30.73 -7.00 1.21
N VAL A 480 30.04 -7.90 0.48
CA VAL A 480 30.65 -9.12 -0.01
C VAL A 480 31.66 -8.83 -1.11
N LEU A 481 31.33 -7.94 -2.07
CA LEU A 481 32.24 -7.59 -3.16
C LEU A 481 33.50 -6.90 -2.64
N GLU A 482 33.36 -5.93 -1.71
CA GLU A 482 34.49 -5.25 -1.07
C GLU A 482 35.36 -6.20 -0.26
N ARG A 483 34.75 -7.10 0.55
CA ARG A 483 35.48 -8.12 1.32
C ARG A 483 36.29 -9.03 0.44
N ASP A 484 35.77 -9.43 -0.72
CA ASP A 484 36.40 -10.38 -1.64
C ASP A 484 37.27 -9.66 -2.68
N GLY A 485 37.46 -8.33 -2.59
CA GLY A 485 38.29 -7.52 -3.48
C GLY A 485 37.76 -7.45 -4.92
N VAL A 486 36.45 -7.55 -5.12
CA VAL A 486 35.78 -7.47 -6.42
C VAL A 486 35.37 -6.03 -6.69
N SER A 487 35.73 -5.52 -7.88
CA SER A 487 35.35 -4.16 -8.27
C SER A 487 33.84 -4.01 -8.34
N LEU A 488 33.31 -2.87 -7.85
CA LEU A 488 31.91 -2.49 -7.99
C LEU A 488 31.48 -2.21 -9.44
N ASP A 489 32.46 -2.06 -10.37
CA ASP A 489 32.18 -1.92 -11.80
C ASP A 489 32.02 -3.26 -12.52
N THR A 490 32.22 -4.38 -11.80
CA THR A 490 32.09 -5.72 -12.39
C THR A 490 30.66 -5.91 -12.95
N PRO A 491 30.52 -6.45 -14.19
CA PRO A 491 29.23 -6.73 -14.78
C PRO A 491 28.37 -7.63 -13.89
N ILE A 492 27.06 -7.32 -13.79
CA ILE A 492 26.13 -8.03 -12.89
C ILE A 492 26.09 -9.55 -13.19
N GLU A 493 26.16 -9.94 -14.45
CA GLU A 493 26.15 -11.34 -14.87
C GLU A 493 27.41 -12.10 -14.39
N GLU A 494 28.52 -11.40 -14.29
CA GLU A 494 29.75 -11.97 -13.73
C GLU A 494 29.65 -12.11 -12.22
N ILE A 495 29.06 -11.13 -11.55
CA ILE A 495 28.78 -11.20 -10.11
C ILE A 495 27.89 -12.41 -9.81
N LYS A 496 26.77 -12.57 -10.54
CA LYS A 496 25.84 -13.71 -10.39
C LYS A 496 26.51 -15.05 -10.66
N ARG A 497 27.41 -15.11 -11.65
CA ARG A 497 28.17 -16.34 -11.93
C ARG A 497 29.15 -16.69 -10.80
N ARG A 498 29.81 -15.69 -10.20
CA ARG A 498 30.77 -15.89 -9.10
C ARG A 498 30.06 -16.17 -7.77
N TYR A 499 28.86 -15.56 -7.57
CA TYR A 499 28.06 -15.68 -6.37
C TYR A 499 26.62 -16.15 -6.71
N PRO A 500 26.42 -17.44 -7.02
CA PRO A 500 25.14 -17.96 -7.50
C PRO A 500 24.00 -17.91 -6.44
N TYR A 501 24.32 -17.57 -5.21
CA TYR A 501 23.36 -17.31 -4.14
C TYR A 501 22.83 -15.85 -4.14
N MET A 502 23.47 -14.93 -4.85
CA MET A 502 23.01 -13.57 -5.05
C MET A 502 21.98 -13.53 -6.16
N ILE A 503 20.70 -13.67 -5.79
CA ILE A 503 19.59 -13.66 -6.74
C ILE A 503 18.66 -12.48 -6.47
N GLU A 504 18.02 -12.00 -7.52
CA GLU A 504 17.02 -10.94 -7.47
C GLU A 504 15.61 -11.51 -7.22
N SER A 505 14.65 -10.67 -6.78
CA SER A 505 13.32 -11.12 -6.39
C SER A 505 12.58 -11.89 -7.49
N HIS A 506 12.75 -11.52 -8.77
CA HIS A 506 12.14 -12.21 -9.90
C HIS A 506 12.80 -13.57 -10.24
N GLU A 507 13.95 -13.85 -9.67
CA GLU A 507 14.69 -15.10 -9.85
C GLU A 507 14.39 -16.11 -8.73
N VAL A 508 13.67 -15.65 -7.69
CA VAL A 508 13.24 -16.54 -6.61
C VAL A 508 12.06 -17.37 -7.08
N ASP A 509 12.18 -18.70 -6.98
CA ASP A 509 11.07 -19.61 -7.28
C ASP A 509 9.87 -19.31 -6.39
N ALA A 510 8.66 -19.18 -6.99
CA ALA A 510 7.46 -18.78 -6.28
C ALA A 510 7.08 -19.76 -5.16
N LYS A 511 7.30 -21.07 -5.36
CA LYS A 511 7.03 -22.10 -4.33
C LYS A 511 8.03 -21.99 -3.18
N ALA A 512 9.29 -21.72 -3.48
CA ALA A 512 10.33 -21.47 -2.47
C ALA A 512 10.01 -20.21 -1.67
N ARG A 513 9.46 -19.16 -2.32
CA ARG A 513 9.00 -17.94 -1.64
C ARG A 513 7.85 -18.22 -0.66
N VAL A 514 6.82 -18.95 -1.10
CA VAL A 514 5.70 -19.37 -0.23
C VAL A 514 6.20 -20.23 0.92
N MET A 515 7.10 -21.18 0.65
CA MET A 515 7.64 -22.08 1.69
C MET A 515 8.46 -21.30 2.74
N THR A 516 9.24 -20.30 2.32
CA THR A 516 9.99 -19.43 3.25
C THR A 516 9.01 -18.73 4.20
N GLN A 517 7.94 -18.12 3.67
CA GLN A 517 6.90 -17.47 4.48
C GLN A 517 6.20 -18.48 5.41
N ALA A 518 5.85 -19.67 4.91
CA ALA A 518 5.17 -20.70 5.68
C ALA A 518 6.02 -21.18 6.87
N ILE A 519 7.34 -21.30 6.71
CA ILE A 519 8.24 -21.63 7.81
C ILE A 519 8.25 -20.51 8.85
N MET A 520 8.34 -19.25 8.43
CA MET A 520 8.26 -18.11 9.34
C MET A 520 6.93 -18.07 10.09
N GLN A 521 5.81 -18.30 9.39
CA GLN A 521 4.46 -18.22 9.97
C GLN A 521 4.22 -19.24 11.09
N LYS A 522 4.92 -20.36 11.11
CA LYS A 522 4.86 -21.31 12.25
C LYS A 522 5.30 -20.71 13.59
N PHE A 523 6.08 -19.64 13.55
CA PHE A 523 6.64 -18.98 14.73
C PHE A 523 6.05 -17.59 15.00
N VAL A 524 5.30 -17.04 14.03
CA VAL A 524 4.71 -15.70 14.09
C VAL A 524 3.26 -15.79 14.54
N ASP A 525 2.93 -15.17 15.64
CA ASP A 525 1.59 -15.14 16.22
C ASP A 525 0.66 -14.16 15.48
N SER A 526 1.17 -13.02 15.04
CA SER A 526 0.44 -12.11 14.13
C SER A 526 0.54 -12.59 12.68
N SER A 527 0.95 -11.75 11.74
CA SER A 527 1.05 -12.12 10.32
C SER A 527 2.35 -11.60 9.69
N ILE A 528 2.49 -11.85 8.41
CA ILE A 528 3.68 -11.54 7.63
C ILE A 528 3.27 -10.77 6.38
N SER A 529 3.76 -9.54 6.23
CA SER A 529 3.71 -8.84 4.95
C SER A 529 4.70 -9.47 3.98
N SER A 530 4.19 -10.01 2.89
CA SER A 530 4.99 -10.78 1.93
C SER A 530 4.41 -10.66 0.53
N THR A 531 5.29 -10.32 -0.42
CA THR A 531 4.92 -10.21 -1.84
C THR A 531 5.71 -11.21 -2.69
N VAL A 532 5.01 -11.98 -3.51
CA VAL A 532 5.60 -12.79 -4.56
C VAL A 532 5.66 -11.93 -5.82
N ASN A 533 6.86 -11.55 -6.23
CA ASN A 533 7.07 -10.81 -7.48
C ASN A 533 7.20 -11.79 -8.64
N LEU A 534 6.32 -11.67 -9.63
CA LEU A 534 6.28 -12.52 -10.80
C LEU A 534 6.65 -11.74 -12.06
N PRO A 535 7.33 -12.39 -13.02
CA PRO A 535 7.61 -11.78 -14.32
C PRO A 535 6.32 -11.57 -15.12
N GLU A 536 6.37 -10.71 -16.12
CA GLU A 536 5.25 -10.45 -17.04
C GLU A 536 4.71 -11.71 -17.71
N SER A 537 5.56 -12.71 -17.93
CA SER A 537 5.21 -14.00 -18.54
C SER A 537 4.41 -14.95 -17.64
N ALA A 538 4.26 -14.63 -16.34
CA ALA A 538 3.51 -15.48 -15.41
C ALA A 538 2.03 -15.58 -15.81
N THR A 539 1.47 -16.75 -15.62
CA THR A 539 0.10 -17.10 -15.97
C THR A 539 -0.87 -16.92 -14.79
N VAL A 540 -2.17 -16.97 -15.06
CA VAL A 540 -3.21 -17.03 -14.01
C VAL A 540 -3.06 -18.30 -13.17
N ASP A 541 -2.65 -19.43 -13.78
CA ASP A 541 -2.45 -20.70 -13.07
C ASP A 541 -1.26 -20.65 -12.10
N ASP A 542 -0.25 -19.86 -12.39
CA ASP A 542 0.84 -19.60 -11.44
C ASP A 542 0.33 -18.90 -10.19
N ILE A 543 -0.52 -17.87 -10.36
CA ILE A 543 -1.14 -17.15 -9.25
C ILE A 543 -2.04 -18.10 -8.42
N LYS A 544 -2.86 -18.90 -9.08
CA LYS A 544 -3.71 -19.91 -8.45
C LYS A 544 -2.88 -20.90 -7.62
N THR A 545 -1.77 -21.38 -8.19
CA THR A 545 -0.84 -22.27 -7.49
C THR A 545 -0.24 -21.62 -6.25
N ILE A 546 0.13 -20.33 -6.30
CA ILE A 546 0.69 -19.59 -5.18
C ILE A 546 -0.33 -19.49 -4.04
N TYR A 547 -1.55 -19.04 -4.31
CA TYR A 547 -2.58 -18.89 -3.28
C TYR A 547 -3.00 -20.22 -2.66
N THR A 548 -3.20 -21.25 -3.49
CA THR A 548 -3.51 -22.60 -3.02
C THR A 548 -2.40 -23.12 -2.12
N LYS A 549 -1.14 -22.97 -2.55
CA LYS A 549 0.03 -23.44 -1.79
C LYS A 549 0.22 -22.65 -0.49
N ALA A 550 -0.03 -21.35 -0.49
CA ALA A 550 0.04 -20.52 0.70
C ALA A 550 -0.99 -20.97 1.75
N TRP A 551 -2.23 -21.19 1.35
CA TRP A 551 -3.28 -21.75 2.22
C TRP A 551 -2.92 -23.13 2.77
N GLU A 552 -2.53 -24.08 1.90
CA GLU A 552 -2.12 -25.44 2.30
C GLU A 552 -0.95 -25.45 3.27
N SER A 553 -0.03 -24.49 3.15
CA SER A 553 1.16 -24.39 3.99
C SER A 553 0.95 -23.59 5.28
N GLY A 554 -0.29 -23.13 5.56
CA GLY A 554 -0.65 -22.44 6.79
C GLY A 554 -0.24 -20.97 6.83
N CYS A 555 0.02 -20.32 5.67
CA CYS A 555 0.15 -18.87 5.60
C CYS A 555 -1.18 -18.20 5.94
N LYS A 556 -1.14 -17.03 6.57
CA LYS A 556 -2.33 -16.25 6.92
C LYS A 556 -2.82 -15.34 5.79
N GLY A 557 -1.92 -14.96 4.91
CA GLY A 557 -2.17 -14.17 3.71
C GLY A 557 -0.91 -14.08 2.88
N ILE A 558 -1.02 -13.65 1.64
CA ILE A 558 0.10 -13.42 0.74
C ILE A 558 -0.35 -12.46 -0.35
N THR A 559 0.54 -11.59 -0.77
CA THR A 559 0.34 -10.71 -1.93
C THR A 559 1.10 -11.26 -3.13
N VAL A 560 0.49 -11.18 -4.30
CA VAL A 560 1.16 -11.50 -5.56
C VAL A 560 1.22 -10.22 -6.39
N PHE A 561 2.37 -9.94 -6.98
CA PHE A 561 2.55 -8.82 -7.90
C PHE A 561 3.19 -9.32 -9.18
N ARG A 562 2.53 -9.10 -10.32
CA ARG A 562 3.04 -9.45 -11.64
C ARG A 562 3.49 -8.19 -12.37
N ASP A 563 4.69 -8.22 -12.94
CA ASP A 563 5.15 -7.15 -13.82
C ASP A 563 4.20 -7.02 -15.02
N GLY A 564 3.91 -5.77 -15.43
CA GLY A 564 2.96 -5.48 -16.51
C GLY A 564 1.48 -5.63 -16.13
N CYS A 565 1.12 -5.75 -14.85
CA CYS A 565 -0.28 -5.62 -14.44
C CYS A 565 -0.80 -4.18 -14.66
N LYS A 566 -2.14 -4.04 -14.82
CA LYS A 566 -2.78 -2.76 -15.16
C LYS A 566 -2.65 -1.68 -14.09
N ARG A 567 -2.39 -2.05 -12.83
CA ARG A 567 -2.16 -1.10 -11.72
C ARG A 567 -0.87 -0.29 -11.85
N GLY A 568 0.01 -0.66 -12.80
CA GLY A 568 1.31 -0.02 -13.01
C GLY A 568 2.36 -0.39 -11.94
N ASN A 569 3.62 -0.06 -12.22
CA ASN A 569 4.73 -0.35 -11.30
C ASN A 569 4.71 0.59 -10.09
N ILE A 570 4.26 0.11 -8.94
CA ILE A 570 4.29 0.85 -7.66
C ILE A 570 5.73 1.19 -7.24
N LEU A 571 6.72 0.43 -7.68
CA LEU A 571 8.13 0.63 -7.33
C LEU A 571 8.95 1.43 -8.36
N GLY A 572 8.33 1.92 -9.44
CA GLY A 572 8.97 2.84 -10.41
C GLY A 572 10.21 2.27 -11.13
N LEU A 573 10.38 0.94 -11.17
CA LEU A 573 11.49 0.27 -11.80
C LEU A 573 10.98 -0.56 -12.97
N THR A 574 10.72 0.11 -14.09
CA THR A 574 10.56 -0.59 -15.37
C THR A 574 11.89 -1.22 -15.77
N SER A 575 11.88 -2.52 -16.08
CA SER A 575 12.92 -3.08 -16.95
C SER A 575 12.90 -2.27 -18.25
N ALA A 576 13.97 -1.53 -18.48
CA ALA A 576 14.11 -0.70 -19.65
C ALA A 576 14.12 -1.57 -20.92
N LYS A 577 12.95 -1.75 -21.54
CA LYS A 577 12.89 -1.35 -22.93
C LYS A 577 12.83 0.16 -22.89
N GLU A 578 13.92 0.79 -23.27
CA GLU A 578 14.06 2.23 -23.35
C GLU A 578 12.92 2.85 -24.17
N LYS A 579 11.78 3.13 -23.52
CA LYS A 579 11.16 4.41 -23.73
C LYS A 579 11.87 5.32 -22.75
N PRO A 580 12.53 6.38 -23.19
CA PRO A 580 13.13 7.30 -22.26
C PRO A 580 12.03 7.69 -21.26
N LEU A 581 12.21 7.34 -19.98
CA LEU A 581 11.61 8.10 -18.91
C LEU A 581 12.07 9.53 -19.21
N ILE A 582 11.15 10.33 -19.71
CA ILE A 582 11.25 11.76 -19.59
C ILE A 582 11.18 11.99 -18.08
N MET A 583 12.33 11.85 -17.44
CA MET A 583 12.54 12.49 -16.17
C MET A 583 12.28 13.96 -16.46
N HIS A 584 11.32 14.55 -15.80
CA HIS A 584 11.16 15.98 -15.76
C HIS A 584 12.44 16.62 -15.18
N ASP A 585 13.49 16.71 -15.97
CA ASP A 585 14.19 17.97 -16.06
C ASP A 585 13.07 18.97 -16.23
N SER A 586 12.96 19.94 -15.35
CA SER A 586 11.94 20.97 -15.47
C SER A 586 11.87 21.33 -16.95
N ILE A 587 10.81 20.88 -17.67
CA ILE A 587 10.62 21.20 -19.07
C ILE A 587 10.48 22.71 -19.04
N LYS A 588 11.60 23.40 -19.23
CA LYS A 588 11.60 24.86 -19.32
C LYS A 588 11.03 25.15 -20.68
N PRO A 589 9.92 25.86 -20.74
CA PRO A 589 9.35 26.25 -22.01
C PRO A 589 10.44 26.96 -22.82
N GLU A 590 10.58 26.59 -24.08
CA GLU A 590 11.52 27.28 -24.97
C GLU A 590 11.29 28.78 -24.88
N PRO A 591 12.32 29.56 -24.49
CA PRO A 591 12.12 30.99 -24.31
C PRO A 591 11.86 31.65 -25.65
N ARG A 592 10.95 32.65 -25.67
CA ARG A 592 10.71 33.44 -26.86
C ARG A 592 11.99 34.20 -27.30
N GLY A 593 12.89 34.43 -26.36
CA GLY A 593 14.16 35.16 -26.60
C GLY A 593 13.93 36.61 -27.06
N ASN A 594 14.86 37.13 -27.82
CA ASN A 594 14.78 38.50 -28.38
C ASN A 594 14.05 38.52 -29.73
N ILE A 595 13.19 37.55 -30.03
CA ILE A 595 12.44 37.49 -31.30
C ILE A 595 11.41 38.62 -31.30
N ARG A 596 11.57 39.58 -32.20
CA ARG A 596 10.65 40.72 -32.35
C ARG A 596 9.40 40.37 -33.16
N ALA A 597 9.48 39.41 -34.10
CA ALA A 597 8.38 38.97 -34.90
C ALA A 597 8.47 37.46 -35.21
N LEU A 598 7.35 36.79 -35.19
CA LEU A 598 7.17 35.40 -35.64
C LEU A 598 6.21 35.43 -36.86
N SER A 599 6.33 34.47 -37.78
CA SER A 599 5.32 34.27 -38.79
C SER A 599 4.08 33.69 -38.13
N GLY A 600 2.90 34.18 -38.51
CA GLY A 600 1.65 33.74 -37.93
C GLY A 600 0.49 33.79 -38.93
N LYS A 601 -0.52 32.94 -38.71
CA LYS A 601 -1.80 32.96 -39.42
C LYS A 601 -2.92 33.22 -38.41
N THR A 602 -3.88 34.06 -38.82
CA THR A 602 -5.05 34.35 -37.95
C THR A 602 -6.29 33.71 -38.58
N TYR A 603 -6.97 32.92 -37.77
CA TYR A 603 -8.23 32.23 -38.11
C TYR A 603 -9.39 32.93 -37.41
N THR A 604 -10.60 32.79 -37.98
CA THR A 604 -11.80 33.40 -37.41
C THR A 604 -12.84 32.33 -37.08
N ILE A 605 -13.22 32.25 -35.79
CA ILE A 605 -14.37 31.47 -35.34
C ILE A 605 -15.58 32.40 -35.32
N LYS A 606 -16.70 31.92 -35.86
CA LYS A 606 -18.01 32.57 -35.72
C LYS A 606 -18.88 31.75 -34.80
N LYS A 607 -19.27 32.31 -33.67
CA LYS A 607 -20.12 31.67 -32.67
C LYS A 607 -21.06 32.72 -32.08
N ASP A 608 -22.35 32.38 -32.00
CA ASP A 608 -23.41 33.25 -31.47
C ASP A 608 -23.37 34.70 -31.97
N ASP A 609 -23.31 34.86 -33.34
CA ASP A 609 -23.17 36.13 -34.07
C ASP A 609 -21.93 36.95 -33.74
N ARG A 610 -20.90 36.34 -33.08
CA ARG A 610 -19.66 36.98 -32.69
C ARG A 610 -18.48 36.41 -33.46
N LYS A 611 -17.46 37.23 -33.63
CA LYS A 611 -16.19 36.84 -34.27
C LYS A 611 -15.12 36.75 -33.20
N ILE A 612 -14.43 35.60 -33.19
CA ILE A 612 -13.27 35.34 -32.31
C ILE A 612 -12.08 35.10 -33.24
N TYR A 613 -10.99 35.78 -33.00
CA TYR A 613 -9.77 35.68 -33.77
C TYR A 613 -8.75 34.84 -33.05
N VAL A 614 -8.28 33.77 -33.70
CA VAL A 614 -7.25 32.86 -33.18
C VAL A 614 -6.00 33.03 -34.03
N THR A 615 -4.91 33.50 -33.45
CA THR A 615 -3.61 33.67 -34.12
C THR A 615 -2.65 32.59 -33.65
N ILE A 616 -2.14 31.78 -34.59
CA ILE A 616 -1.11 30.77 -34.35
C ILE A 616 0.18 31.28 -34.96
N ASN A 617 1.27 31.29 -34.16
CA ASN A 617 2.60 31.69 -34.60
C ASN A 617 3.52 30.47 -34.70
N TRP A 618 4.38 30.47 -35.70
CA TRP A 618 5.38 29.42 -35.95
C TRP A 618 6.78 29.95 -35.70
N LYS A 619 7.64 29.06 -35.18
CA LYS A 619 9.07 29.23 -35.06
C LYS A 619 9.76 27.99 -35.65
N ASP A 620 10.67 28.17 -36.61
CA ASP A 620 11.40 27.06 -37.25
C ASP A 620 10.45 25.94 -37.73
N ASP A 621 9.38 26.33 -38.44
CA ASP A 621 8.31 25.48 -38.99
C ASP A 621 7.51 24.66 -37.95
N LYS A 622 7.61 24.98 -36.66
CA LYS A 622 6.83 24.38 -35.57
C LYS A 622 5.86 25.39 -34.98
N MET A 623 4.64 24.94 -34.67
CA MET A 623 3.70 25.74 -33.89
C MET A 623 4.32 26.08 -32.53
N PHE A 624 4.39 27.36 -32.20
CA PHE A 624 5.14 27.86 -31.07
C PHE A 624 4.29 28.57 -30.02
N GLU A 625 3.32 29.36 -30.46
CA GLU A 625 2.42 30.08 -29.57
C GLU A 625 1.07 30.37 -30.24
N ILE A 626 0.03 30.51 -29.42
CA ILE A 626 -1.33 30.82 -29.85
C ILE A 626 -1.89 31.98 -29.04
N PHE A 627 -2.64 32.85 -29.70
CA PHE A 627 -3.36 33.97 -29.11
C PHE A 627 -4.81 33.96 -29.53
N ILE A 628 -5.73 34.24 -28.62
CA ILE A 628 -7.14 34.44 -28.93
C ILE A 628 -7.49 35.89 -28.59
N ASN A 629 -8.09 36.58 -29.54
CA ASN A 629 -8.64 37.91 -29.37
C ASN A 629 -10.17 37.86 -29.47
N SER A 630 -10.82 38.16 -28.35
CA SER A 630 -12.29 38.18 -28.23
C SER A 630 -12.71 39.26 -27.24
N GLU A 631 -13.83 39.89 -27.48
CA GLU A 631 -14.44 40.82 -26.53
C GLU A 631 -15.16 40.10 -25.38
N TYR A 632 -15.37 38.79 -25.49
CA TYR A 632 -16.10 37.95 -24.53
C TYR A 632 -15.18 36.97 -23.81
N ASN A 633 -15.32 36.77 -22.50
CA ASN A 633 -14.51 35.86 -21.66
C ASN A 633 -12.99 36.04 -21.82
N ARG A 634 -12.54 37.27 -21.90
CA ARG A 634 -11.16 37.62 -22.23
C ARG A 634 -10.12 37.00 -21.28
N GLU A 635 -10.43 36.84 -20.01
CA GLU A 635 -9.49 36.30 -19.00
C GLU A 635 -9.37 34.77 -19.11
N GLU A 636 -10.49 34.05 -19.26
CA GLU A 636 -10.49 32.59 -19.42
C GLU A 636 -9.81 32.17 -20.72
N LEU A 637 -10.09 32.86 -21.82
CA LEU A 637 -9.45 32.63 -23.10
C LEU A 637 -7.96 32.95 -23.08
N ALA A 638 -7.55 33.99 -22.39
CA ALA A 638 -6.14 34.30 -22.18
C ALA A 638 -5.42 33.24 -21.34
N GLY A 639 -6.14 32.65 -20.37
CA GLY A 639 -5.65 31.51 -19.60
C GLY A 639 -5.43 30.29 -20.47
N LEU A 640 -6.45 29.90 -21.25
CA LEU A 640 -6.39 28.74 -22.15
C LEU A 640 -5.25 28.88 -23.16
N THR A 641 -5.13 30.03 -23.83
CA THR A 641 -4.07 30.24 -24.83
C THR A 641 -2.67 30.27 -24.25
N ARG A 642 -2.51 30.78 -23.02
CA ARG A 642 -1.23 30.73 -22.30
C ARG A 642 -0.82 29.29 -21.98
N MET A 643 -1.78 28.45 -21.56
CA MET A 643 -1.53 27.05 -21.27
C MET A 643 -1.20 26.25 -22.53
N ILE A 644 -1.93 26.47 -23.63
CA ILE A 644 -1.63 25.82 -24.93
C ILE A 644 -0.25 26.28 -25.43
N SER A 645 0.04 27.58 -25.43
CA SER A 645 1.37 28.10 -25.83
C SER A 645 2.49 27.55 -24.96
N LEU A 646 2.26 27.40 -23.65
CA LEU A 646 3.21 26.80 -22.74
C LEU A 646 3.45 25.33 -23.09
N ALA A 647 2.40 24.56 -23.35
CA ALA A 647 2.47 23.16 -23.76
C ALA A 647 3.26 22.99 -25.06
N MET A 648 2.98 23.81 -26.09
CA MET A 648 3.72 23.81 -27.35
C MET A 648 5.22 24.09 -27.14
N ARG A 649 5.55 25.10 -26.34
CA ARG A 649 6.93 25.50 -26.03
C ARG A 649 7.67 24.51 -25.15
N CYS A 650 6.93 23.69 -24.41
CA CYS A 650 7.46 22.54 -23.66
C CYS A 650 7.64 21.28 -24.53
N GLY A 651 7.33 21.33 -25.81
CA GLY A 651 7.51 20.21 -26.74
C GLY A 651 6.43 19.12 -26.63
N ILE A 652 5.27 19.44 -26.04
CA ILE A 652 4.12 18.53 -26.09
C ILE A 652 3.64 18.45 -27.53
N SER A 653 3.38 17.23 -28.02
CA SER A 653 2.96 17.04 -29.41
C SER A 653 1.62 17.74 -29.71
N ILE A 654 1.49 18.31 -30.88
CA ILE A 654 0.27 19.02 -31.31
C ILE A 654 -0.93 18.07 -31.31
N GLU A 655 -0.74 16.83 -31.71
CA GLU A 655 -1.76 15.77 -31.69
C GLU A 655 -2.30 15.55 -30.26
N SER A 656 -1.42 15.52 -29.25
CA SER A 656 -1.83 15.38 -27.85
C SER A 656 -2.63 16.59 -27.36
N ILE A 657 -2.27 17.80 -27.81
CA ILE A 657 -3.00 19.02 -27.45
C ILE A 657 -4.41 18.99 -28.10
N ILE A 658 -4.49 18.61 -29.39
CA ILE A 658 -5.76 18.49 -30.12
C ILE A 658 -6.66 17.43 -29.47
N ASP A 659 -6.12 16.26 -29.11
CA ASP A 659 -6.88 15.19 -28.42
C ASP A 659 -7.50 15.69 -27.11
N GLN A 660 -6.78 16.45 -26.32
CA GLN A 660 -7.32 17.01 -25.07
C GLN A 660 -8.40 18.06 -25.31
N LEU A 661 -8.26 18.90 -26.34
CA LEU A 661 -9.27 19.91 -26.69
C LEU A 661 -10.55 19.28 -27.25
N PHE A 662 -10.44 18.17 -27.98
CA PHE A 662 -11.59 17.42 -28.53
C PHE A 662 -12.35 16.57 -27.50
N ARG A 663 -11.83 16.46 -26.29
CA ARG A 663 -12.59 15.87 -25.14
C ARG A 663 -13.51 16.88 -24.46
N LEU A 664 -13.42 18.14 -24.81
CA LEU A 664 -14.33 19.16 -24.32
C LEU A 664 -15.68 19.07 -25.06
N ASP A 665 -16.71 19.69 -24.48
CA ASP A 665 -18.02 19.78 -25.11
C ASP A 665 -17.88 20.38 -26.53
N PRO A 666 -18.46 19.75 -27.58
CA PRO A 666 -18.40 20.25 -28.96
C PRO A 666 -18.90 21.70 -29.14
N ASP A 667 -19.82 22.12 -28.24
CA ASP A 667 -20.30 23.49 -28.21
C ASP A 667 -19.39 24.44 -27.43
N SER A 668 -18.30 23.94 -26.85
CA SER A 668 -17.36 24.79 -26.12
C SER A 668 -16.43 25.56 -27.05
N LEU A 669 -15.93 26.69 -26.58
CA LEU A 669 -14.91 27.46 -27.28
C LEU A 669 -13.55 26.73 -27.33
N GLY A 670 -13.25 25.93 -26.31
CA GLY A 670 -12.04 25.11 -26.25
C GLY A 670 -12.01 24.07 -27.36
N PHE A 671 -13.14 23.42 -27.64
CA PHE A 671 -13.30 22.49 -28.79
C PHE A 671 -13.04 23.20 -30.11
N SER A 672 -13.68 24.36 -30.33
CA SER A 672 -13.48 25.17 -31.57
C SER A 672 -12.02 25.65 -31.74
N VAL A 673 -11.30 25.87 -30.65
CA VAL A 673 -9.84 26.14 -30.72
C VAL A 673 -9.07 24.89 -31.13
N GLY A 674 -9.48 23.71 -30.65
CA GLY A 674 -8.94 22.42 -31.12
C GLY A 674 -9.11 22.19 -32.61
N GLU A 675 -10.30 22.51 -33.17
CA GLU A 675 -10.55 22.43 -34.62
C GLU A 675 -9.60 23.33 -35.45
N ILE A 676 -9.38 24.56 -34.98
CA ILE A 676 -8.44 25.49 -35.64
C ILE A 676 -6.99 25.02 -35.56
N ILE A 677 -6.56 24.48 -34.41
CA ILE A 677 -5.21 23.94 -34.29
C ILE A 677 -5.05 22.72 -35.20
N ASN A 678 -6.07 21.85 -35.30
CA ASN A 678 -6.06 20.68 -36.15
C ASN A 678 -6.04 21.09 -37.66
N GLU A 679 -6.84 22.07 -38.03
CA GLU A 679 -6.84 22.63 -39.39
C GLU A 679 -5.46 23.22 -39.74
N ALA A 680 -4.91 24.08 -38.87
CA ALA A 680 -3.61 24.70 -39.08
C ALA A 680 -2.46 23.68 -39.14
N TYR A 681 -2.56 22.57 -38.40
CA TYR A 681 -1.58 21.48 -38.39
C TYR A 681 -1.66 20.61 -39.67
N SER A 682 -2.86 20.42 -40.21
CA SER A 682 -3.12 19.60 -41.41
C SER A 682 -2.73 20.29 -42.70
N PHE A 683 -2.64 21.63 -42.73
CA PHE A 683 -2.23 22.41 -43.91
C PHE A 683 -0.72 22.48 -44.13
N ASP A 684 0.08 21.90 -43.25
CA ASP A 684 1.53 21.76 -43.44
C ASP A 684 1.78 20.51 -44.32
N ASP A 685 2.30 20.67 -45.53
CA ASP A 685 2.35 19.73 -46.66
C ASP A 685 2.98 18.34 -46.38
N ASN A 686 3.34 18.03 -45.12
CA ASN A 686 4.00 16.81 -44.72
C ASN A 686 3.27 15.96 -43.65
N HIS A 687 2.07 16.35 -43.19
CA HIS A 687 1.38 15.65 -42.14
C HIS A 687 -0.04 15.21 -42.53
N THR A 688 -0.36 13.93 -42.34
CA THR A 688 -1.73 13.43 -42.39
C THR A 688 -2.55 14.05 -41.25
N PRO A 689 -3.87 14.32 -41.42
CA PRO A 689 -4.70 14.88 -40.34
C PRO A 689 -4.58 14.03 -39.09
N ALA A 690 -4.20 14.65 -37.99
CA ALA A 690 -3.88 13.96 -36.75
C ALA A 690 -5.10 13.26 -36.11
N VAL A 691 -6.32 13.76 -36.37
CA VAL A 691 -7.58 13.17 -35.92
C VAL A 691 -8.65 13.36 -36.98
N GLN A 692 -9.19 12.27 -37.53
CA GLN A 692 -10.44 12.31 -38.24
C GLN A 692 -11.59 12.32 -37.20
N TYR A 693 -12.20 13.48 -37.00
CA TYR A 693 -13.48 13.56 -36.33
C TYR A 693 -14.54 12.93 -37.23
N VAL A 694 -14.97 11.73 -36.91
CA VAL A 694 -16.19 11.16 -37.47
C VAL A 694 -17.33 11.81 -36.68
N GLU A 695 -18.05 12.75 -37.28
CA GLU A 695 -19.38 13.07 -36.81
C GLU A 695 -20.18 11.77 -36.77
N THR A 696 -20.28 11.16 -35.64
CA THR A 696 -21.40 10.29 -35.32
C THR A 696 -22.61 11.25 -35.29
N LYS A 697 -23.27 11.42 -36.43
CA LYS A 697 -24.65 11.80 -36.41
C LYS A 697 -25.32 10.81 -35.48
N GLN A 698 -25.57 11.23 -34.24
CA GLN A 698 -26.65 10.66 -33.50
C GLN A 698 -27.86 10.86 -34.36
N GLU A 699 -28.25 9.82 -35.10
CA GLU A 699 -29.64 9.71 -35.55
C GLU A 699 -30.43 9.94 -34.27
N ASN A 700 -31.24 10.98 -34.29
CA ASN A 700 -32.25 11.24 -33.28
C ASN A 700 -33.11 9.99 -33.18
N ALA A 701 -32.74 9.06 -32.31
CA ALA A 701 -33.67 8.08 -31.82
C ALA A 701 -34.73 8.90 -31.10
N GLU A 702 -35.89 9.08 -31.76
CA GLU A 702 -37.06 9.76 -31.19
C GLU A 702 -37.34 9.11 -29.85
N PHE A 703 -36.97 9.82 -28.77
CA PHE A 703 -37.19 9.32 -27.42
C PHE A 703 -38.70 9.29 -27.19
N THR A 704 -39.26 8.12 -27.10
CA THR A 704 -40.68 7.92 -26.80
C THR A 704 -40.88 7.73 -25.30
N CYS A 705 -41.89 8.36 -24.73
CA CYS A 705 -42.26 8.22 -23.34
C CYS A 705 -42.51 6.73 -23.00
N PRO A 706 -41.75 6.11 -22.08
CA PRO A 706 -41.92 4.70 -21.75
C PRO A 706 -43.24 4.38 -21.08
N ASN A 707 -43.98 5.40 -20.62
CA ASN A 707 -45.23 5.21 -19.93
C ASN A 707 -46.47 5.31 -20.84
N CYS A 708 -46.48 6.19 -21.86
CA CYS A 708 -47.61 6.38 -22.71
C CYS A 708 -47.34 6.31 -24.23
N GLY A 709 -46.07 6.08 -24.65
CA GLY A 709 -45.65 5.98 -26.04
C GLY A 709 -45.66 7.31 -26.83
N SER A 710 -45.89 8.44 -26.17
CA SER A 710 -45.91 9.77 -26.81
C SER A 710 -44.48 10.20 -27.21
N HIS A 711 -44.36 10.82 -28.38
CA HIS A 711 -43.15 11.47 -28.86
C HIS A 711 -42.97 12.90 -28.33
N ASP A 712 -44.01 13.45 -27.66
CA ASP A 712 -43.94 14.80 -27.08
C ASP A 712 -43.26 14.75 -25.73
N VAL A 713 -41.96 14.66 -25.75
CA VAL A 713 -41.09 14.54 -24.57
C VAL A 713 -40.07 15.67 -24.58
N GLN A 714 -40.06 16.45 -23.53
CA GLN A 714 -39.05 17.49 -23.30
C GLN A 714 -37.85 16.91 -22.59
N LEU A 715 -36.67 17.02 -23.21
CA LEU A 715 -35.37 16.61 -22.62
C LEU A 715 -34.71 17.84 -22.02
N THR A 716 -34.23 17.73 -20.77
CA THR A 716 -33.51 18.80 -20.08
C THR A 716 -32.26 18.18 -19.40
N GLY A 717 -31.13 18.22 -20.07
CA GLY A 717 -29.92 17.53 -19.65
C GLY A 717 -30.12 16.00 -19.65
N HIS A 718 -29.85 15.35 -18.51
CA HIS A 718 -30.05 13.89 -18.34
C HIS A 718 -31.48 13.51 -17.90
N CYS A 719 -32.40 14.46 -17.83
CA CYS A 719 -33.79 14.21 -17.42
C CYS A 719 -34.77 14.44 -18.58
N TRP A 720 -35.90 13.73 -18.54
CA TRP A 720 -36.97 13.86 -19.53
C TRP A 720 -38.32 14.05 -18.83
N GLN A 721 -39.22 14.77 -19.48
CA GLN A 721 -40.60 14.94 -19.05
C GLN A 721 -41.54 14.84 -20.24
N CYS A 722 -42.56 13.99 -20.13
CA CYS A 722 -43.55 13.82 -21.19
C CYS A 722 -44.65 14.85 -21.00
N ASN A 723 -44.92 15.69 -22.01
CA ASN A 723 -45.98 16.69 -21.98
C ASN A 723 -47.36 16.06 -22.14
N ALA A 724 -47.47 14.83 -22.69
CA ALA A 724 -48.74 14.17 -22.88
C ALA A 724 -49.32 13.50 -21.63
N CYS A 725 -48.47 12.90 -20.78
CA CYS A 725 -48.95 12.20 -19.59
C CYS A 725 -48.34 12.69 -18.27
N GLY A 726 -47.45 13.68 -18.32
CA GLY A 726 -46.81 14.26 -17.13
C GLY A 726 -45.70 13.38 -16.50
N SER A 727 -45.43 12.20 -17.04
CA SER A 727 -44.37 11.31 -16.53
C SER A 727 -43.00 11.88 -16.84
N GLY A 728 -42.05 11.76 -15.90
CA GLY A 728 -40.70 12.21 -16.06
C GLY A 728 -39.70 11.26 -15.37
N GLY A 729 -38.44 11.31 -15.77
CA GLY A 729 -37.36 10.54 -15.18
C GLY A 729 -36.00 11.13 -15.55
N CYS A 730 -34.97 10.78 -14.79
CA CYS A 730 -33.59 11.11 -15.13
C CYS A 730 -32.85 9.82 -15.50
N GLN A 731 -32.09 9.85 -16.59
CA GLN A 731 -31.15 8.78 -16.90
C GLN A 731 -29.94 8.97 -15.98
N THR A 732 -29.70 7.98 -15.11
CA THR A 732 -28.54 7.92 -14.23
C THR A 732 -27.31 7.43 -14.99
#